data_6e974235a75861f510824104c37669d7
#
_entry.id   6e974235a75861f510824104c37669d7
#
_cell.length_a   1.000
_cell.length_b   1.000
_cell.length_c   1.000
_cell.angle_alpha   90.00
_cell.angle_beta   90.00
_cell.angle_gamma   90.00
#
_symmetry.space_group_name_H-M   'P 1'
#
loop_
_entity.id
_entity.type
_entity.pdbx_description
1 polymer ?
#
loop_
_entity_poly.entity_id
_entity_poly.type
_entity_poly.pdbx_seq_one_letter_code
_entity_poly.pdbx_strand_id
1 'polypeptide(L)'
;MRRRVLFSILWCIAAIGSLAQEPAALVNPFIGTSDYCATHPGAVTPNGMMSVTPFNVMGSDLNLYDKDSRWLSTPYEHNNRYFTGYAHVALSGVGCPEASSLLVMPTCGELNVDPATYGSEYKSEIASPGYYSNYLTKYGIKTEVTATTRTSCERYTFPGGKGHIIVNLGDGLTNECGAMVRKVSDTEIEGFKLLGTFCYNTQAVFPLYFVMRVSRKGTDCGPWKFQPPMKGIEAQWSPDDGTYKLYKGYHREIAGDNIGYRFSYNDLKEGEEIIVQTAVSFVSMENARRNLDCEQKDCDFDKIRAMAFEKWNNDLGRIRVEGGSKEQQTIFYTALYHSLIHPCIISDVNGEYPLMESGGTGRSDHARYTVFSLWDTYRNLHQLLTLVYPERQTDMLRSMVGMYNEWGWLPRWELFGRETFTMAGDPAAIAITDSWIKGLRDFDIGKAYEGMLKSATTEGAKNPMRPDIDPYIKSGYIPLWHYSNDLSGDNSVSHTLEYCAADYAIALLADSLGDKERAKEFLKRSRNYRRYFCKEYGTLRPLTGEGKFFEDFDPATGKHFENIPGFHEGSAWNYTFAASHDIKGLTRLMGGKRKFVESLQKVFDDGHYDPTNEPDIAYAYLFSRFKGEEWRTQREVTNILKKYYSNTSGGLPGNDDTGTMSAWAVFSMMGFYPDCPGEPFYTLTTPVFDKVEIALPNGKIEIGCRRPSPESIYIKEVTIGGKRIDSYRIAHKELTSGKKIVFTLKERNDE
;
A
#
# COMPACT_ATOMS: atom_id res chain seq x y z
N MET A 1 25.54 -53.77 -60.89
CA MET A 1 24.50 -53.55 -59.87
C MET A 1 25.03 -52.58 -58.85
N ARG A 2 24.65 -51.32 -58.97
CA ARG A 2 24.95 -50.22 -57.98
C ARG A 2 23.65 -49.79 -57.34
N ARG A 3 23.46 -50.03 -56.03
CA ARG A 3 22.39 -49.55 -55.23
C ARG A 3 22.71 -48.09 -54.83
N ARG A 4 21.81 -47.13 -55.17
CA ARG A 4 21.78 -45.75 -54.67
C ARG A 4 21.03 -45.77 -53.37
N VAL A 5 21.66 -45.25 -52.30
CA VAL A 5 21.03 -44.95 -51.01
C VAL A 5 20.64 -43.47 -51.05
N LEU A 6 19.34 -43.19 -50.99
CA LEU A 6 18.81 -41.85 -50.80
C LEU A 6 18.90 -41.55 -49.30
N PHE A 7 19.63 -40.49 -48.92
CA PHE A 7 19.54 -39.84 -47.59
C PHE A 7 18.41 -38.82 -47.62
N SER A 8 17.33 -39.09 -46.90
CA SER A 8 16.28 -38.10 -46.60
C SER A 8 16.69 -37.32 -45.37
N ILE A 9 17.06 -36.05 -45.55
CA ILE A 9 17.29 -35.10 -44.43
C ILE A 9 15.92 -34.57 -44.01
N LEU A 10 15.44 -35.06 -42.85
CA LEU A 10 14.27 -34.46 -42.17
C LEU A 10 14.73 -33.15 -41.50
N TRP A 11 14.28 -32.03 -41.99
CA TRP A 11 14.37 -30.74 -41.30
C TRP A 11 13.30 -30.71 -40.20
N CYS A 12 13.73 -30.94 -38.96
CA CYS A 12 12.94 -30.57 -37.79
C CYS A 12 13.02 -29.04 -37.64
N ILE A 13 12.02 -28.34 -38.11
CA ILE A 13 11.77 -26.95 -37.71
C ILE A 13 11.29 -27.02 -36.26
N ALA A 14 12.20 -26.82 -35.30
CA ALA A 14 11.84 -26.52 -33.93
C ALA A 14 11.15 -25.15 -33.95
N ALA A 15 9.84 -25.15 -33.86
CA ALA A 15 9.08 -23.95 -33.48
C ALA A 15 9.54 -23.58 -32.08
N ILE A 16 10.49 -22.64 -31.96
CA ILE A 16 10.78 -21.95 -30.73
C ILE A 16 9.56 -21.02 -30.51
N GLY A 17 8.51 -21.58 -29.94
CA GLY A 17 7.49 -20.77 -29.30
C GLY A 17 8.22 -19.98 -28.23
N SER A 18 8.29 -18.67 -28.38
CA SER A 18 8.67 -17.76 -27.30
C SER A 18 7.75 -18.10 -26.12
N LEU A 19 8.27 -18.84 -25.13
CA LEU A 19 7.60 -18.98 -23.85
C LEU A 19 7.46 -17.55 -23.30
N ALA A 20 6.24 -17.05 -23.28
CA ALA A 20 5.97 -15.73 -22.67
C ALA A 20 6.56 -15.77 -21.26
N GLN A 21 7.42 -14.80 -20.95
CA GLN A 21 8.06 -14.72 -19.63
C GLN A 21 6.98 -14.63 -18.56
N GLU A 22 7.13 -15.37 -17.46
CA GLU A 22 6.19 -15.36 -16.36
C GLU A 22 6.13 -13.95 -15.73
N PRO A 23 4.95 -13.35 -15.54
CA PRO A 23 4.82 -12.02 -14.97
C PRO A 23 5.57 -11.81 -13.66
N ALA A 24 5.51 -12.78 -12.75
CA ALA A 24 6.23 -12.73 -11.49
C ALA A 24 7.76 -12.67 -11.65
N ALA A 25 8.32 -13.22 -12.72
CA ALA A 25 9.75 -13.16 -13.00
C ALA A 25 10.22 -11.78 -13.53
N LEU A 26 9.28 -10.89 -13.84
CA LEU A 26 9.55 -9.50 -14.25
C LEU A 26 9.55 -8.52 -13.06
N VAL A 27 9.06 -8.92 -11.90
CA VAL A 27 9.00 -8.07 -10.71
C VAL A 27 10.38 -7.84 -10.13
N ASN A 28 10.70 -6.59 -9.82
CA ASN A 28 11.87 -6.19 -9.04
C ASN A 28 11.43 -5.59 -7.69
N PRO A 29 11.39 -6.38 -6.59
CA PRO A 29 10.93 -5.87 -5.29
C PRO A 29 11.84 -4.78 -4.66
N PHE A 30 12.99 -4.49 -5.26
CA PHE A 30 13.84 -3.39 -4.81
C PHE A 30 13.39 -2.01 -5.32
N ILE A 31 12.46 -1.91 -6.28
CA ILE A 31 11.90 -0.61 -6.69
C ILE A 31 11.13 -0.02 -5.51
N GLY A 32 11.41 1.24 -5.19
CA GLY A 32 10.74 1.96 -4.11
C GLY A 32 11.30 1.69 -2.71
N THR A 33 12.48 1.08 -2.57
CA THR A 33 13.10 0.74 -1.28
C THR A 33 14.12 1.77 -0.80
N SER A 34 14.16 2.96 -1.42
CA SER A 34 14.92 4.14 -0.97
C SER A 34 14.16 5.42 -1.27
N ASP A 35 14.71 6.56 -0.91
CA ASP A 35 14.21 7.90 -1.21
C ASP A 35 12.77 8.15 -0.73
N TYR A 36 12.41 7.62 0.43
CA TYR A 36 11.08 7.74 1.07
C TYR A 36 9.91 7.10 0.31
N CYS A 37 10.18 6.20 -0.62
CA CYS A 37 9.12 5.46 -1.33
C CYS A 37 8.41 4.42 -0.44
N ALA A 38 9.00 4.06 0.67
CA ALA A 38 8.46 3.27 1.77
C ALA A 38 8.01 1.84 1.41
N THR A 39 8.53 1.25 0.33
CA THR A 39 8.32 -0.16 0.02
C THR A 39 9.42 -1.04 0.62
N HIS A 40 9.26 -2.36 0.61
CA HIS A 40 10.24 -3.31 1.12
C HIS A 40 10.43 -4.52 0.20
N PRO A 41 11.65 -5.13 0.15
CA PRO A 41 11.94 -6.27 -0.72
C PRO A 41 11.58 -7.62 -0.10
N GLY A 42 10.95 -7.64 1.07
CA GLY A 42 10.66 -8.85 1.84
C GLY A 42 9.70 -9.82 1.14
N ALA A 43 9.67 -11.04 1.65
CA ALA A 43 8.73 -12.05 1.17
C ALA A 43 7.31 -11.79 1.71
N VAL A 44 6.35 -11.72 0.82
CA VAL A 44 4.92 -11.57 1.08
C VAL A 44 4.13 -12.30 0.00
N THR A 45 2.92 -12.77 0.28
CA THR A 45 1.96 -13.25 -0.74
C THR A 45 0.94 -12.17 -1.06
N PRO A 46 0.25 -12.24 -2.22
CA PRO A 46 -0.79 -11.25 -2.55
C PRO A 46 -1.80 -11.09 -1.40
N ASN A 47 -1.96 -9.87 -0.91
CA ASN A 47 -2.81 -9.49 0.21
C ASN A 47 -2.57 -10.34 1.49
N GLY A 48 -1.35 -10.83 1.71
CA GLY A 48 -1.00 -11.65 2.86
C GLY A 48 -0.93 -10.84 4.16
N MET A 49 -1.38 -11.43 5.28
CA MET A 49 -1.17 -10.90 6.63
C MET A 49 0.31 -10.90 7.00
N MET A 50 1.04 -11.94 6.58
CA MET A 50 2.45 -12.11 6.87
C MET A 50 3.32 -11.51 5.76
N SER A 51 4.21 -10.63 6.15
CA SER A 51 5.43 -10.32 5.44
C SER A 51 6.65 -10.64 6.31
N VAL A 52 7.73 -11.09 5.72
CA VAL A 52 9.02 -11.26 6.39
C VAL A 52 10.09 -10.53 5.59
N THR A 53 10.70 -9.53 6.21
CA THR A 53 11.54 -8.58 5.50
C THR A 53 12.84 -8.28 6.24
N PRO A 54 13.96 -8.01 5.54
CA PRO A 54 15.19 -7.60 6.21
C PRO A 54 14.95 -6.31 7.00
N PHE A 55 15.59 -6.22 8.17
CA PHE A 55 15.52 -5.07 9.06
C PHE A 55 16.92 -4.44 9.17
N ASN A 56 17.07 -3.22 8.64
CA ASN A 56 18.36 -2.53 8.58
C ASN A 56 18.27 -1.03 8.89
N VAL A 57 17.21 -0.61 9.61
CA VAL A 57 16.95 0.82 9.89
C VAL A 57 17.12 1.19 11.35
N MET A 58 17.36 0.21 12.21
CA MET A 58 17.58 0.38 13.64
C MET A 58 18.68 -0.54 14.15
N GLY A 59 19.14 -0.27 15.37
CA GLY A 59 20.07 -1.12 16.10
C GLY A 59 21.54 -0.86 15.78
N SER A 60 21.88 0.10 14.89
CA SER A 60 23.27 0.42 14.59
C SER A 60 23.45 1.84 14.08
N ASP A 61 24.44 2.53 14.61
CA ASP A 61 24.89 3.85 14.12
C ASP A 61 25.49 3.80 12.69
N LEU A 62 25.69 2.59 12.15
CA LEU A 62 26.15 2.40 10.78
C LEU A 62 25.03 2.55 9.75
N ASN A 63 23.78 2.52 10.17
CA ASN A 63 22.63 2.74 9.31
C ASN A 63 22.34 4.24 9.16
N LEU A 64 22.00 4.65 7.94
CA LEU A 64 21.72 6.06 7.64
C LEU A 64 20.39 6.54 8.22
N TYR A 65 19.47 5.62 8.46
CA TYR A 65 18.12 5.89 8.93
C TYR A 65 17.87 5.10 10.20
N ASP A 66 17.21 5.76 11.11
CA ASP A 66 16.79 5.29 12.41
C ASP A 66 15.43 5.91 12.70
N LYS A 67 14.53 5.19 13.34
CA LYS A 67 13.16 5.67 13.56
C LYS A 67 13.09 6.94 14.41
N ASP A 68 14.08 7.19 15.25
CA ASP A 68 14.12 8.35 16.13
C ASP A 68 14.75 9.59 15.46
N SER A 69 15.59 9.39 14.44
CA SER A 69 16.26 10.45 13.70
C SER A 69 15.58 10.83 12.39
N ARG A 70 14.80 9.94 11.82
CA ARG A 70 14.08 10.10 10.55
C ARG A 70 12.68 9.53 10.64
N TRP A 71 11.77 10.12 9.92
CA TRP A 71 10.40 9.62 9.80
C TRP A 71 10.36 8.41 8.85
N LEU A 72 10.92 7.29 9.30
CA LEU A 72 11.05 6.07 8.50
C LEU A 72 9.92 5.10 8.82
N SER A 73 9.12 4.78 7.83
CA SER A 73 7.94 3.93 7.95
C SER A 73 8.15 2.50 7.45
N THR A 74 9.33 2.18 6.92
CA THR A 74 9.67 0.86 6.38
C THR A 74 10.86 0.24 7.13
N PRO A 75 10.90 -1.08 7.32
CA PRO A 75 12.00 -1.76 8.02
C PRO A 75 13.30 -1.86 7.21
N TYR A 76 13.25 -1.53 5.94
CA TYR A 76 14.39 -1.65 5.02
C TYR A 76 14.66 -0.35 4.26
N GLU A 77 15.92 0.04 4.22
CA GLU A 77 16.46 1.09 3.36
C GLU A 77 17.59 0.51 2.50
N HIS A 78 17.47 0.62 1.18
CA HIS A 78 18.39 -0.03 0.22
C HIS A 78 19.86 0.36 0.40
N ASN A 79 20.13 1.59 0.83
CA ASN A 79 21.48 2.10 1.00
C ASN A 79 22.14 1.66 2.32
N ASN A 80 21.37 1.14 3.27
CA ASN A 80 21.86 0.62 4.52
C ASN A 80 22.45 -0.79 4.34
N ARG A 81 23.56 -1.08 5.04
CA ARG A 81 24.30 -2.35 4.89
C ARG A 81 24.48 -3.10 6.20
N TYR A 82 23.77 -2.71 7.25
CA TYR A 82 23.90 -3.37 8.56
C TYR A 82 22.56 -4.00 8.97
N PHE A 83 22.50 -5.30 8.80
CA PHE A 83 21.34 -6.13 9.07
C PHE A 83 21.25 -6.48 10.55
N THR A 84 20.09 -6.31 11.16
CA THR A 84 19.82 -6.59 12.57
C THR A 84 18.74 -7.67 12.80
N GLY A 85 18.18 -8.23 11.74
CA GLY A 85 17.23 -9.33 11.81
C GLY A 85 16.23 -9.33 10.64
N TYR A 86 15.34 -10.30 10.67
CA TYR A 86 14.13 -10.32 9.84
C TYR A 86 12.93 -9.87 10.67
N ALA A 87 12.25 -8.84 10.21
CA ALA A 87 11.00 -8.33 10.81
C ALA A 87 9.78 -9.02 10.21
N HIS A 88 8.75 -9.23 11.01
CA HIS A 88 7.48 -9.82 10.60
C HIS A 88 6.38 -8.77 10.61
N VAL A 89 5.37 -8.95 9.74
CA VAL A 89 4.22 -8.04 9.56
C VAL A 89 4.67 -6.62 9.24
N ALA A 90 5.50 -6.47 8.22
CA ALA A 90 5.91 -5.16 7.72
C ALA A 90 4.81 -4.54 6.85
N LEU A 91 4.60 -3.24 7.02
CA LEU A 91 3.78 -2.44 6.14
C LEU A 91 4.59 -1.97 4.92
N SER A 92 3.93 -1.75 3.79
CA SER A 92 4.53 -1.26 2.55
C SER A 92 3.77 -0.04 2.04
N GLY A 93 4.48 1.05 1.76
CA GLY A 93 3.88 2.29 1.29
C GLY A 93 3.00 2.96 2.34
N VAL A 94 3.47 3.10 3.59
CA VAL A 94 2.77 3.85 4.64
C VAL A 94 3.64 4.99 5.14
N GLY A 95 3.01 6.11 5.49
CA GLY A 95 3.72 7.31 5.90
C GLY A 95 4.21 7.31 7.34
N CYS A 96 3.69 6.45 8.21
CA CYS A 96 4.06 6.38 9.63
C CYS A 96 4.69 5.03 9.99
N PRO A 97 5.71 5.02 10.88
CA PRO A 97 6.30 3.78 11.34
C PRO A 97 5.33 2.99 12.21
N GLU A 98 5.15 1.70 11.89
CA GLU A 98 4.34 0.77 12.67
C GLU A 98 4.68 -0.68 12.31
N ALA A 99 4.32 -1.60 13.20
CA ALA A 99 4.51 -3.05 13.05
C ALA A 99 5.99 -3.43 12.84
N SER A 100 6.35 -4.19 11.82
CA SER A 100 7.72 -4.61 11.51
C SER A 100 8.47 -5.09 12.77
N SER A 101 7.82 -5.92 13.55
CA SER A 101 8.25 -6.42 14.86
C SER A 101 8.64 -7.89 14.82
N LEU A 102 8.86 -8.51 15.99
CA LEU A 102 9.21 -9.92 16.09
C LEU A 102 10.44 -10.23 15.22
N LEU A 103 11.58 -9.62 15.60
CA LEU A 103 12.82 -9.76 14.84
C LEU A 103 13.48 -11.10 15.08
N VAL A 104 13.95 -11.76 14.02
CA VAL A 104 14.69 -13.02 14.09
C VAL A 104 16.07 -12.83 13.49
N MET A 105 17.12 -13.04 14.31
CA MET A 105 18.52 -12.87 13.91
C MET A 105 19.31 -14.15 14.09
N PRO A 106 19.87 -14.77 13.03
CA PRO A 106 20.81 -15.86 13.12
C PRO A 106 22.23 -15.32 13.37
N THR A 107 22.96 -15.92 14.33
CA THR A 107 24.35 -15.55 14.64
C THR A 107 25.23 -16.78 14.87
N CYS A 108 26.55 -16.61 14.79
CA CYS A 108 27.54 -17.65 15.10
C CYS A 108 28.55 -17.18 16.14
N GLY A 109 29.20 -18.12 16.83
CA GLY A 109 30.25 -17.88 17.81
C GLY A 109 29.70 -17.70 19.23
N GLU A 110 30.20 -16.74 19.98
CA GLU A 110 29.71 -16.48 21.34
C GLU A 110 28.32 -15.79 21.25
N LEU A 111 27.44 -16.18 22.16
CA LEU A 111 26.09 -15.64 22.23
C LEU A 111 26.13 -14.15 22.61
N ASN A 112 25.54 -13.33 21.74
CA ASN A 112 25.29 -11.91 21.97
C ASN A 112 23.84 -11.60 21.61
N VAL A 113 23.06 -11.00 22.50
CA VAL A 113 21.65 -10.65 22.31
C VAL A 113 21.41 -9.15 22.18
N ASP A 114 22.49 -8.35 22.23
CA ASP A 114 22.44 -6.90 22.09
C ASP A 114 22.34 -6.50 20.60
N PRO A 115 21.22 -5.92 20.13
CA PRO A 115 21.04 -5.53 18.76
C PRO A 115 22.06 -4.50 18.26
N ALA A 116 22.58 -3.64 19.14
CA ALA A 116 23.61 -2.67 18.77
C ALA A 116 24.92 -3.32 18.31
N THR A 117 25.17 -4.57 18.72
CA THR A 117 26.44 -5.26 18.46
C THR A 117 26.31 -6.63 17.81
N TYR A 118 25.13 -7.27 17.80
CA TYR A 118 24.97 -8.56 17.12
C TYR A 118 24.74 -8.44 15.61
N GLY A 119 24.37 -7.29 15.10
CA GLY A 119 24.11 -7.11 13.67
C GLY A 119 25.31 -7.48 12.78
N SER A 120 25.08 -7.57 11.50
CA SER A 120 26.08 -7.95 10.50
C SER A 120 25.95 -7.12 9.24
N GLU A 121 27.06 -6.71 8.65
CA GLU A 121 27.06 -6.37 7.22
C GLU A 121 26.59 -7.57 6.41
N TYR A 122 25.97 -7.31 5.24
CA TYR A 122 25.46 -8.34 4.37
C TYR A 122 25.71 -8.02 2.90
N LYS A 123 25.61 -9.07 2.07
CA LYS A 123 25.82 -8.99 0.62
C LYS A 123 24.96 -10.03 -0.12
N SER A 124 25.04 -10.03 -1.45
CA SER A 124 24.40 -11.02 -2.31
C SER A 124 22.88 -11.10 -2.11
N GLU A 125 22.24 -9.93 -2.04
CA GLU A 125 20.78 -9.85 -1.92
C GLU A 125 20.10 -10.35 -3.19
N ILE A 126 19.06 -11.15 -3.00
CA ILE A 126 18.14 -11.59 -4.06
C ILE A 126 16.74 -11.42 -3.53
N ALA A 127 15.89 -10.71 -4.27
CA ALA A 127 14.47 -10.61 -4.00
C ALA A 127 13.65 -11.01 -5.23
N SER A 128 12.55 -11.67 -4.99
CA SER A 128 11.52 -11.98 -5.98
C SER A 128 10.17 -12.12 -5.27
N PRO A 129 9.04 -12.09 -5.97
CA PRO A 129 7.74 -12.26 -5.32
C PRO A 129 7.69 -13.50 -4.42
N GLY A 130 7.44 -13.29 -3.13
CA GLY A 130 7.38 -14.33 -2.11
C GLY A 130 8.74 -14.86 -1.62
N TYR A 131 9.86 -14.22 -1.94
CA TYR A 131 11.19 -14.68 -1.53
C TYR A 131 12.20 -13.54 -1.39
N TYR A 132 13.03 -13.64 -0.33
CA TYR A 132 14.22 -12.80 -0.17
C TYR A 132 15.36 -13.62 0.41
N SER A 133 16.61 -13.25 0.09
CA SER A 133 17.82 -13.85 0.65
C SER A 133 18.97 -12.85 0.71
N ASN A 134 19.89 -13.08 1.68
CA ASN A 134 21.17 -12.39 1.76
C ASN A 134 22.25 -13.31 2.39
N TYR A 135 23.47 -12.80 2.50
CA TYR A 135 24.60 -13.47 3.15
C TYR A 135 25.21 -12.55 4.21
N LEU A 136 25.15 -12.97 5.47
CA LEU A 136 25.69 -12.26 6.63
C LEU A 136 27.19 -12.45 6.72
N THR A 137 27.97 -11.39 6.44
CA THR A 137 29.41 -11.49 6.26
C THR A 137 30.16 -11.75 7.59
N LYS A 138 29.68 -11.16 8.70
CA LYS A 138 30.24 -11.37 10.03
C LYS A 138 30.16 -12.82 10.49
N TYR A 139 29.11 -13.52 10.11
CA TYR A 139 28.81 -14.86 10.62
C TYR A 139 28.99 -15.97 9.60
N GLY A 140 29.15 -15.64 8.32
CA GLY A 140 29.22 -16.63 7.26
C GLY A 140 27.91 -17.40 7.06
N ILE A 141 26.77 -16.79 7.38
CA ILE A 141 25.45 -17.42 7.30
C ILE A 141 24.75 -16.97 6.01
N LYS A 142 24.26 -17.91 5.21
CA LYS A 142 23.28 -17.63 4.17
C LYS A 142 21.89 -17.65 4.78
N THR A 143 21.10 -16.63 4.50
CA THR A 143 19.72 -16.53 4.97
C THR A 143 18.76 -16.52 3.79
N GLU A 144 17.63 -17.18 3.91
CA GLU A 144 16.57 -17.26 2.91
C GLU A 144 15.22 -17.19 3.63
N VAL A 145 14.29 -16.39 3.11
CA VAL A 145 12.96 -16.27 3.70
C VAL A 145 11.88 -16.33 2.63
N THR A 146 10.74 -16.93 2.99
CA THR A 146 9.52 -17.01 2.18
C THR A 146 8.30 -16.90 3.07
N ALA A 147 7.12 -16.68 2.49
CA ALA A 147 5.89 -16.51 3.25
C ALA A 147 4.71 -17.22 2.61
N THR A 148 3.72 -17.54 3.43
CA THR A 148 2.35 -17.86 3.05
C THR A 148 1.44 -16.68 3.42
N THR A 149 0.14 -16.88 3.45
CA THR A 149 -0.79 -15.79 3.79
C THR A 149 -0.62 -15.31 5.24
N ARG A 150 -0.32 -16.21 6.21
CA ARG A 150 -0.29 -15.91 7.65
C ARG A 150 1.00 -16.38 8.34
N THR A 151 1.91 -16.97 7.58
CA THR A 151 3.11 -17.58 8.15
C THR A 151 4.35 -17.24 7.34
N SER A 152 5.53 -17.19 8.00
CA SER A 152 6.84 -17.15 7.36
C SER A 152 7.57 -18.48 7.50
N CYS A 153 8.47 -18.75 6.57
CA CYS A 153 9.43 -19.85 6.64
C CYS A 153 10.82 -19.27 6.33
N GLU A 154 11.74 -19.46 7.25
CA GLU A 154 13.09 -18.92 7.17
C GLU A 154 14.09 -20.07 7.19
N ARG A 155 15.08 -20.05 6.31
CA ARG A 155 16.14 -21.06 6.22
C ARG A 155 17.49 -20.39 6.45
N TYR A 156 18.22 -20.85 7.43
CA TYR A 156 19.55 -20.35 7.79
C TYR A 156 20.58 -21.45 7.63
N THR A 157 21.54 -21.27 6.71
CA THR A 157 22.64 -22.20 6.46
C THR A 157 23.87 -21.74 7.23
N PHE A 158 24.31 -22.53 8.21
CA PHE A 158 25.38 -22.20 9.13
C PHE A 158 26.75 -22.72 8.66
N PRO A 159 27.85 -22.01 8.96
CA PRO A 159 29.21 -22.46 8.65
C PRO A 159 29.74 -23.57 9.58
N GLY A 160 28.96 -23.96 10.60
CA GLY A 160 29.32 -24.93 11.61
C GLY A 160 29.71 -24.31 12.96
N GLY A 161 29.90 -25.16 13.98
CA GLY A 161 30.29 -24.75 15.33
C GLY A 161 29.12 -24.27 16.18
N LYS A 162 29.32 -23.19 16.95
CA LYS A 162 28.24 -22.58 17.75
C LYS A 162 27.37 -21.69 16.86
N GLY A 163 26.07 -21.83 16.97
CA GLY A 163 25.11 -20.97 16.28
C GLY A 163 23.89 -20.66 17.13
N HIS A 164 23.23 -19.57 16.83
CA HIS A 164 22.09 -19.08 17.60
C HIS A 164 20.99 -18.55 16.69
N ILE A 165 19.74 -18.77 17.09
CA ILE A 165 18.56 -18.04 16.59
C ILE A 165 18.10 -17.13 17.72
N ILE A 166 18.21 -15.82 17.54
CA ILE A 166 17.81 -14.81 18.51
C ILE A 166 16.48 -14.24 18.07
N VAL A 167 15.49 -14.31 18.94
CA VAL A 167 14.16 -13.68 18.77
C VAL A 167 14.13 -12.43 19.63
N ASN A 168 13.93 -11.28 19.02
CA ASN A 168 13.89 -9.98 19.69
C ASN A 168 12.47 -9.40 19.60
N LEU A 169 11.85 -9.18 20.74
CA LEU A 169 10.51 -8.59 20.89
C LEU A 169 10.58 -7.14 21.40
N GLY A 170 11.79 -6.62 21.63
CA GLY A 170 12.01 -5.24 22.05
C GLY A 170 11.97 -4.26 20.91
N ASP A 171 12.64 -4.58 19.81
CA ASP A 171 12.76 -3.72 18.65
C ASP A 171 11.63 -3.92 17.63
N GLY A 172 11.47 -2.94 16.76
CA GLY A 172 10.47 -2.87 15.69
C GLY A 172 10.12 -1.42 15.36
N LEU A 173 9.27 -1.20 14.39
CA LEU A 173 8.83 0.16 14.03
C LEU A 173 7.64 0.66 14.86
N THR A 174 7.05 -0.19 15.68
CA THR A 174 5.96 0.24 16.57
C THR A 174 6.47 1.14 17.70
N ASN A 175 5.67 2.07 18.16
CA ASN A 175 5.95 2.91 19.33
C ASN A 175 5.45 2.28 20.64
N GLU A 176 4.74 1.14 20.58
CA GLU A 176 4.24 0.46 21.77
C GLU A 176 5.26 -0.49 22.37
N CYS A 177 5.24 -0.51 23.70
CA CYS A 177 6.03 -1.42 24.53
C CYS A 177 5.17 -2.58 25.03
N GLY A 178 5.82 -3.62 25.53
CA GLY A 178 5.16 -4.76 26.13
C GLY A 178 5.12 -5.97 25.20
N ALA A 179 5.64 -7.06 25.73
CA ALA A 179 5.65 -8.36 25.07
C ALA A 179 5.60 -9.49 26.10
N MET A 180 5.28 -10.69 25.65
CA MET A 180 5.41 -11.92 26.42
C MET A 180 5.90 -13.03 25.51
N VAL A 181 6.80 -13.86 26.01
CA VAL A 181 7.22 -15.09 25.34
C VAL A 181 7.29 -16.24 26.35
N ARG A 182 6.78 -17.41 25.94
CA ARG A 182 6.88 -18.63 26.71
C ARG A 182 7.31 -19.83 25.88
N LYS A 183 8.01 -20.73 26.53
CA LYS A 183 8.42 -22.02 25.97
C LYS A 183 7.26 -23.00 26.01
N VAL A 184 6.87 -23.51 24.85
CA VAL A 184 5.87 -24.58 24.70
C VAL A 184 6.56 -25.95 24.71
N SER A 185 7.63 -26.09 23.90
CA SER A 185 8.44 -27.30 23.80
C SER A 185 9.93 -26.96 23.62
N ASP A 186 10.75 -27.96 23.36
CA ASP A 186 12.19 -27.73 23.07
C ASP A 186 12.43 -27.11 21.67
N THR A 187 11.39 -27.07 20.83
CA THR A 187 11.44 -26.51 19.48
C THR A 187 10.35 -25.47 19.22
N GLU A 188 9.50 -25.15 20.20
CA GLU A 188 8.39 -24.23 20.00
C GLU A 188 8.29 -23.21 21.13
N ILE A 189 8.12 -21.95 20.75
CA ILE A 189 7.73 -20.83 21.61
C ILE A 189 6.46 -20.18 21.09
N GLU A 190 5.74 -19.49 21.98
CA GLU A 190 4.61 -18.66 21.63
C GLU A 190 4.60 -17.39 22.47
N GLY A 191 3.88 -16.39 22.05
CA GLY A 191 3.80 -15.13 22.78
C GLY A 191 2.97 -14.08 22.07
N PHE A 192 3.16 -12.84 22.52
CA PHE A 192 2.60 -11.67 21.85
C PHE A 192 3.56 -10.47 21.97
N LYS A 193 3.39 -9.50 21.09
CA LYS A 193 3.93 -8.15 21.11
C LYS A 193 2.78 -7.16 21.01
N LEU A 194 2.78 -6.12 21.84
CA LEU A 194 1.87 -4.98 21.65
C LEU A 194 2.41 -4.09 20.53
N LEU A 195 1.54 -3.71 19.64
CA LEU A 195 1.74 -2.78 18.54
C LEU A 195 0.79 -1.60 18.70
N GLY A 196 1.11 -0.47 18.11
CA GLY A 196 0.19 0.68 18.13
C GLY A 196 0.90 2.03 18.18
N THR A 197 0.09 3.05 18.46
CA THR A 197 0.47 4.46 18.42
C THR A 197 0.84 4.93 17.00
N PHE A 198 0.15 4.38 16.00
CA PHE A 198 0.32 4.78 14.60
C PHE A 198 -0.02 6.27 14.42
N CYS A 199 0.88 7.03 13.77
CA CYS A 199 0.75 8.47 13.56
C CYS A 199 0.32 9.22 14.83
N TYR A 200 0.92 8.87 15.99
CA TYR A 200 0.64 9.46 17.31
C TYR A 200 -0.75 9.22 17.90
N ASN A 201 -1.58 8.36 17.30
CA ASN A 201 -2.83 7.93 17.92
C ASN A 201 -2.56 6.90 19.04
N THR A 202 -2.36 7.40 20.27
CA THR A 202 -2.04 6.58 21.45
C THR A 202 -3.17 5.62 21.88
N GLN A 203 -4.35 5.72 21.29
CA GLN A 203 -5.49 4.83 21.60
C GLN A 203 -5.54 3.60 20.69
N ALA A 204 -4.87 3.64 19.54
CA ALA A 204 -4.81 2.52 18.60
C ALA A 204 -3.74 1.52 19.02
N VAL A 205 -4.04 0.70 20.04
CA VAL A 205 -3.15 -0.38 20.55
C VAL A 205 -3.79 -1.74 20.27
N PHE A 206 -2.99 -2.68 19.78
CA PHE A 206 -3.45 -4.04 19.44
C PHE A 206 -2.35 -5.07 19.65
N PRO A 207 -2.69 -6.31 20.06
CA PRO A 207 -1.71 -7.39 20.22
C PRO A 207 -1.45 -8.10 18.88
N LEU A 208 -0.19 -8.41 18.62
CA LEU A 208 0.25 -9.38 17.61
C LEU A 208 0.65 -10.66 18.33
N TYR A 209 -0.14 -11.70 18.22
CA TYR A 209 0.18 -13.02 18.76
C TYR A 209 1.01 -13.81 17.77
N PHE A 210 1.94 -14.64 18.27
CA PHE A 210 2.79 -15.46 17.43
C PHE A 210 3.00 -16.86 18.00
N VAL A 211 3.31 -17.79 17.10
CA VAL A 211 3.90 -19.10 17.37
C VAL A 211 5.12 -19.27 16.48
N MET A 212 6.22 -19.72 17.04
CA MET A 212 7.46 -19.96 16.32
C MET A 212 7.98 -21.37 16.58
N ARG A 213 8.36 -22.09 15.51
CA ARG A 213 8.97 -23.42 15.56
C ARG A 213 10.32 -23.42 14.88
N VAL A 214 11.30 -24.11 15.51
CA VAL A 214 12.62 -24.38 14.93
C VAL A 214 12.72 -25.86 14.54
N SER A 215 13.37 -26.18 13.44
CA SER A 215 13.49 -27.55 12.90
C SER A 215 14.36 -28.46 13.77
N ARG A 216 15.22 -27.88 14.64
CA ARG A 216 16.12 -28.61 15.50
C ARG A 216 16.05 -28.09 16.93
N LYS A 217 16.05 -29.00 17.90
CA LYS A 217 16.17 -28.68 19.32
C LYS A 217 17.51 -28.00 19.62
N GLY A 218 17.48 -26.86 20.31
CA GLY A 218 18.69 -26.20 20.80
C GLY A 218 19.33 -26.93 21.97
N THR A 219 20.63 -26.77 22.11
CA THR A 219 21.42 -27.31 23.26
C THR A 219 21.26 -26.45 24.51
N ASP A 220 21.09 -25.13 24.37
CA ASP A 220 20.71 -24.18 25.40
C ASP A 220 19.68 -23.21 24.85
N CYS A 221 18.55 -23.08 25.52
CA CYS A 221 17.44 -22.23 25.10
C CYS A 221 16.90 -21.49 26.31
N GLY A 222 16.41 -20.29 26.12
CA GLY A 222 15.78 -19.53 27.20
C GLY A 222 15.51 -18.07 26.83
N PRO A 223 14.68 -17.41 27.64
CA PRO A 223 14.43 -16.00 27.46
C PRO A 223 15.62 -15.13 27.83
N TRP A 224 15.61 -13.90 27.37
CA TRP A 224 16.53 -12.83 27.74
C TRP A 224 15.76 -11.53 27.93
N LYS A 225 16.37 -10.58 28.66
CA LYS A 225 15.81 -9.25 28.88
C LYS A 225 16.93 -8.21 28.96
N PHE A 226 16.71 -7.06 28.31
CA PHE A 226 17.46 -5.86 28.60
C PHE A 226 16.96 -5.24 29.91
N GLN A 227 17.85 -5.05 30.90
CA GLN A 227 17.54 -4.40 32.13
C GLN A 227 18.17 -3.01 32.12
N PRO A 228 17.41 -1.93 32.00
CA PRO A 228 17.92 -0.58 31.99
C PRO A 228 18.52 -0.25 33.38
N PRO A 229 19.33 0.82 33.50
CA PRO A 229 19.77 1.31 34.78
C PRO A 229 18.61 1.54 35.74
N MET A 230 18.70 1.00 36.95
CA MET A 230 17.65 1.14 37.96
C MET A 230 17.68 2.53 38.61
N LYS A 231 16.54 3.00 39.11
CA LYS A 231 16.35 4.29 39.75
C LYS A 231 15.85 4.11 41.18
N GLY A 232 16.11 5.10 42.06
CA GLY A 232 15.66 5.07 43.43
C GLY A 232 16.47 4.11 44.31
N ILE A 233 15.82 3.38 45.22
CA ILE A 233 16.46 2.44 46.17
C ILE A 233 17.26 1.36 45.46
N GLU A 234 16.79 0.91 44.30
CA GLU A 234 17.42 -0.18 43.52
C GLU A 234 18.74 0.25 42.87
N ALA A 235 18.96 1.56 42.64
CA ALA A 235 20.18 2.09 42.05
C ALA A 235 21.46 1.72 42.83
N GLN A 236 21.37 1.43 44.14
CA GLN A 236 22.50 1.00 44.96
C GLN A 236 23.04 -0.39 44.60
N TRP A 237 22.24 -1.18 43.90
CA TRP A 237 22.53 -2.60 43.60
C TRP A 237 22.66 -2.86 42.09
N SER A 238 22.54 -1.83 41.30
CA SER A 238 22.49 -1.92 39.82
C SER A 238 23.73 -1.28 39.20
N PRO A 239 24.27 -1.82 38.10
CA PRO A 239 25.27 -1.12 37.30
C PRO A 239 24.73 0.23 36.82
N ASP A 240 25.60 1.23 36.66
CA ASP A 240 25.24 2.54 36.09
C ASP A 240 24.73 2.42 34.67
N ASP A 241 25.19 1.42 33.93
CA ASP A 241 24.73 1.09 32.55
C ASP A 241 23.70 -0.04 32.55
N GLY A 242 22.83 -0.07 31.53
CA GLY A 242 21.92 -1.19 31.32
C GLY A 242 22.65 -2.48 30.95
N THR A 243 22.07 -3.61 31.29
CA THR A 243 22.64 -4.94 31.04
C THR A 243 21.66 -5.90 30.41
N TYR A 244 22.16 -6.83 29.59
CA TYR A 244 21.40 -7.97 29.11
C TYR A 244 21.46 -9.15 30.04
N LYS A 245 20.32 -9.59 30.55
CA LYS A 245 20.20 -10.74 31.44
C LYS A 245 19.72 -11.96 30.66
N LEU A 246 20.54 -13.02 30.68
CA LEU A 246 20.19 -14.32 30.08
C LEU A 246 19.61 -15.23 31.17
N TYR A 247 18.41 -15.73 30.95
CA TYR A 247 17.75 -16.66 31.85
C TYR A 247 18.08 -18.11 31.51
N LYS A 248 18.17 -18.95 32.52
CA LYS A 248 18.39 -20.40 32.37
C LYS A 248 17.16 -21.07 31.72
N GLY A 249 17.36 -22.21 31.09
CA GLY A 249 16.29 -22.92 30.39
C GLY A 249 15.11 -23.42 31.24
N TYR A 250 15.19 -23.35 32.57
CA TYR A 250 14.08 -23.64 33.49
C TYR A 250 13.10 -22.46 33.62
N HIS A 251 13.51 -21.24 33.24
CA HIS A 251 12.61 -20.12 33.10
C HIS A 251 11.82 -20.30 31.82
N ARG A 252 10.53 -20.62 31.93
CA ARG A 252 9.71 -20.96 30.80
C ARG A 252 8.98 -19.77 30.18
N GLU A 253 8.83 -18.70 30.94
CA GLU A 253 8.04 -17.52 30.51
C GLU A 253 8.69 -16.25 31.02
N ILE A 254 8.58 -15.18 30.22
CA ILE A 254 8.94 -13.81 30.62
C ILE A 254 7.98 -12.83 29.95
N ALA A 255 7.62 -11.75 30.65
CA ALA A 255 6.85 -10.63 30.14
C ALA A 255 7.51 -9.31 30.50
N GLY A 256 7.29 -8.28 29.69
CA GLY A 256 7.80 -6.91 29.89
C GLY A 256 8.34 -6.31 28.60
N ASP A 257 9.09 -5.21 28.77
CA ASP A 257 9.72 -4.51 27.66
C ASP A 257 11.12 -5.08 27.38
N ASN A 258 11.60 -4.88 26.15
CA ASN A 258 12.94 -5.25 25.72
C ASN A 258 13.33 -6.70 26.11
N ILE A 259 12.44 -7.62 25.77
CA ILE A 259 12.60 -9.05 26.03
C ILE A 259 12.75 -9.83 24.73
N GLY A 260 13.21 -11.06 24.84
CA GLY A 260 13.26 -11.98 23.73
C GLY A 260 13.55 -13.41 24.16
N TYR A 261 13.83 -14.25 23.17
CA TYR A 261 14.14 -15.66 23.36
C TYR A 261 15.33 -16.06 22.51
N ARG A 262 16.05 -17.12 22.89
CA ARG A 262 17.15 -17.69 22.11
C ARG A 262 17.07 -19.20 22.01
N PHE A 263 17.40 -19.71 20.84
CA PHE A 263 17.77 -21.11 20.61
C PHE A 263 19.26 -21.15 20.28
N SER A 264 20.06 -21.85 21.09
CA SER A 264 21.51 -21.97 20.91
C SER A 264 21.91 -23.39 20.59
N TYR A 265 22.87 -23.56 19.69
CA TYR A 265 23.38 -24.84 19.19
C TYR A 265 24.90 -24.83 19.36
N ASN A 266 25.48 -25.90 19.96
CA ASN A 266 26.92 -25.98 20.20
C ASN A 266 27.68 -26.83 19.17
N ASP A 267 26.97 -27.54 18.28
CA ASP A 267 27.45 -28.64 17.46
C ASP A 267 26.92 -28.67 16.05
N LEU A 268 26.67 -27.48 15.48
CA LEU A 268 26.27 -27.38 14.08
C LEU A 268 27.39 -27.86 13.16
N LYS A 269 27.00 -28.59 12.10
CA LYS A 269 27.92 -28.97 11.02
C LYS A 269 28.00 -27.85 9.99
N GLU A 270 29.10 -27.85 9.23
CA GLU A 270 29.22 -26.96 8.07
C GLU A 270 28.11 -27.27 7.05
N GLY A 271 27.40 -26.22 6.60
CA GLY A 271 26.27 -26.32 5.69
C GLY A 271 24.96 -26.81 6.33
N GLU A 272 24.92 -26.96 7.67
CA GLU A 272 23.69 -27.37 8.35
C GLU A 272 22.64 -26.25 8.29
N GLU A 273 21.42 -26.63 7.94
CA GLU A 273 20.28 -25.74 7.82
C GLU A 273 19.39 -25.80 9.07
N ILE A 274 19.04 -24.64 9.61
CA ILE A 274 17.98 -24.49 10.61
C ILE A 274 16.81 -23.77 9.95
N ILE A 275 15.64 -24.42 9.97
CA ILE A 275 14.39 -23.82 9.51
C ILE A 275 13.68 -23.21 10.72
N VAL A 276 13.21 -21.97 10.56
CA VAL A 276 12.34 -21.27 11.49
C VAL A 276 11.01 -21.02 10.81
N GLN A 277 9.92 -21.46 11.42
CA GLN A 277 8.56 -21.20 10.97
C GLN A 277 7.89 -20.28 11.97
N THR A 278 7.35 -19.16 11.51
CA THR A 278 6.62 -18.22 12.36
C THR A 278 5.22 -18.02 11.80
N ALA A 279 4.21 -18.10 12.66
CA ALA A 279 2.83 -17.75 12.34
C ALA A 279 2.36 -16.63 13.26
N VAL A 280 1.48 -15.80 12.74
CA VAL A 280 0.88 -14.69 13.48
C VAL A 280 -0.64 -14.75 13.47
N SER A 281 -1.24 -14.06 14.44
CA SER A 281 -2.68 -13.81 14.55
C SER A 281 -2.90 -12.51 15.32
N PHE A 282 -3.94 -11.77 14.99
CA PHE A 282 -4.40 -10.62 15.79
C PHE A 282 -5.51 -11.02 16.80
N VAL A 283 -5.80 -12.32 16.94
CA VAL A 283 -6.83 -12.87 17.82
C VAL A 283 -6.24 -13.60 19.01
N SER A 284 -5.36 -14.59 18.78
CA SER A 284 -4.80 -15.41 19.86
C SER A 284 -3.58 -16.24 19.43
N MET A 285 -2.78 -16.69 20.41
CA MET A 285 -1.68 -17.65 20.18
C MET A 285 -2.22 -18.99 19.63
N GLU A 286 -3.41 -19.41 20.04
CA GLU A 286 -4.04 -20.62 19.51
C GLU A 286 -4.35 -20.49 18.02
N ASN A 287 -4.85 -19.34 17.59
CA ASN A 287 -5.11 -19.09 16.18
C ASN A 287 -3.80 -18.99 15.38
N ALA A 288 -2.75 -18.35 15.91
CA ALA A 288 -1.43 -18.37 15.29
C ALA A 288 -0.91 -19.80 15.07
N ARG A 289 -1.12 -20.70 16.06
CA ARG A 289 -0.78 -22.12 15.93
C ARG A 289 -1.60 -22.80 14.83
N ARG A 290 -2.91 -22.56 14.78
CA ARG A 290 -3.79 -23.11 13.73
C ARG A 290 -3.35 -22.61 12.34
N ASN A 291 -2.99 -21.33 12.21
CA ASN A 291 -2.45 -20.78 10.97
C ASN A 291 -1.19 -21.55 10.54
N LEU A 292 -0.26 -21.80 11.48
CA LEU A 292 0.95 -22.56 11.21
C LEU A 292 0.68 -24.00 10.77
N ASP A 293 -0.17 -24.71 11.54
CA ASP A 293 -0.50 -26.11 11.27
C ASP A 293 -1.25 -26.30 9.94
N CYS A 294 -2.04 -25.31 9.52
CA CYS A 294 -2.76 -25.34 8.24
C CYS A 294 -1.87 -24.99 7.05
N GLU A 295 -1.05 -23.94 7.18
CA GLU A 295 -0.33 -23.38 6.02
C GLU A 295 1.07 -24.01 5.83
N GLN A 296 1.72 -24.54 6.89
CA GLN A 296 3.08 -25.09 6.85
C GLN A 296 3.25 -26.44 7.54
N LYS A 297 2.31 -27.34 7.36
CA LYS A 297 2.32 -28.66 7.99
C LYS A 297 3.61 -29.47 7.76
N ASP A 298 4.16 -29.42 6.55
CA ASP A 298 5.27 -30.28 6.12
C ASP A 298 6.66 -29.61 6.29
N CYS A 299 6.73 -28.34 6.73
CA CYS A 299 7.99 -27.59 6.91
C CYS A 299 8.98 -27.65 5.72
N ASP A 300 8.45 -27.62 4.49
CA ASP A 300 9.24 -27.70 3.25
C ASP A 300 9.43 -26.27 2.67
N PHE A 301 10.60 -25.69 2.92
CA PHE A 301 10.93 -24.34 2.47
C PHE A 301 10.79 -24.14 0.96
N ASP A 302 11.33 -25.07 0.16
CA ASP A 302 11.35 -24.91 -1.30
C ASP A 302 9.96 -25.05 -1.90
N LYS A 303 9.12 -25.92 -1.33
CA LYS A 303 7.70 -26.03 -1.69
C LYS A 303 6.92 -24.77 -1.36
N ILE A 304 7.12 -24.19 -0.15
CA ILE A 304 6.44 -22.94 0.27
C ILE A 304 6.85 -21.80 -0.66
N ARG A 305 8.15 -21.66 -0.95
CA ARG A 305 8.68 -20.67 -1.89
C ARG A 305 8.05 -20.80 -3.28
N ALA A 306 7.99 -22.01 -3.81
CA ALA A 306 7.38 -22.28 -5.12
C ALA A 306 5.89 -21.89 -5.13
N MET A 307 5.14 -22.25 -4.09
CA MET A 307 3.72 -21.90 -3.94
C MET A 307 3.52 -20.38 -3.87
N ALA A 308 4.35 -19.65 -3.13
CA ALA A 308 4.29 -18.20 -3.04
C ALA A 308 4.54 -17.54 -4.41
N PHE A 309 5.54 -17.98 -5.14
CA PHE A 309 5.84 -17.51 -6.50
C PHE A 309 4.68 -17.78 -7.47
N GLU A 310 4.13 -19.00 -7.46
CA GLU A 310 3.00 -19.38 -8.31
C GLU A 310 1.75 -18.53 -8.01
N LYS A 311 1.47 -18.27 -6.75
CA LYS A 311 0.36 -17.40 -6.34
C LYS A 311 0.51 -15.99 -6.91
N TRP A 312 1.72 -15.42 -6.83
CA TRP A 312 2.03 -14.14 -7.46
C TRP A 312 1.91 -14.20 -8.99
N ASN A 313 2.44 -15.23 -9.61
CA ASN A 313 2.41 -15.37 -11.07
C ASN A 313 0.98 -15.46 -11.61
N ASN A 314 0.09 -16.16 -10.88
CA ASN A 314 -1.33 -16.25 -11.21
C ASN A 314 -2.04 -14.89 -11.10
N ASP A 315 -1.79 -14.15 -10.03
CA ASP A 315 -2.42 -12.85 -9.82
C ASP A 315 -1.93 -11.78 -10.80
N LEU A 316 -0.62 -11.64 -10.95
CA LEU A 316 -0.02 -10.72 -11.90
C LEU A 316 -0.39 -11.07 -13.35
N GLY A 317 -0.55 -12.37 -13.65
CA GLY A 317 -0.96 -12.89 -14.94
C GLY A 317 -2.38 -12.52 -15.38
N ARG A 318 -3.19 -11.92 -14.51
CA ARG A 318 -4.50 -11.36 -14.90
C ARG A 318 -4.36 -10.16 -15.84
N ILE A 319 -3.23 -9.46 -15.80
CA ILE A 319 -2.88 -8.44 -16.79
C ILE A 319 -1.64 -8.91 -17.54
N ARG A 320 -1.74 -9.05 -18.86
CA ARG A 320 -0.61 -9.41 -19.72
C ARG A 320 -0.30 -8.27 -20.66
N VAL A 321 0.99 -7.93 -20.76
CA VAL A 321 1.47 -6.87 -21.64
C VAL A 321 2.47 -7.42 -22.64
N GLU A 322 2.42 -6.92 -23.88
CA GLU A 322 3.34 -7.24 -24.95
C GLU A 322 3.90 -5.94 -25.57
N GLY A 323 5.17 -5.92 -25.93
CA GLY A 323 5.86 -4.72 -26.42
C GLY A 323 6.39 -3.86 -25.27
N GLY A 324 6.83 -2.64 -25.58
CA GLY A 324 7.60 -1.82 -24.65
C GLY A 324 9.01 -2.39 -24.41
N SER A 325 9.83 -1.71 -23.61
CA SER A 325 11.12 -2.22 -23.16
C SER A 325 10.97 -3.21 -21.99
N LYS A 326 12.00 -4.03 -21.76
CA LYS A 326 12.04 -4.92 -20.60
C LYS A 326 11.95 -4.13 -19.28
N GLU A 327 12.59 -2.96 -19.23
CA GLU A 327 12.52 -2.07 -18.07
C GLU A 327 11.09 -1.60 -17.81
N GLN A 328 10.36 -1.18 -18.86
CA GLN A 328 8.95 -0.79 -18.75
C GLN A 328 8.07 -1.94 -18.27
N GLN A 329 8.31 -3.17 -18.75
CA GLN A 329 7.60 -4.34 -18.26
C GLN A 329 7.93 -4.62 -16.78
N THR A 330 9.19 -4.46 -16.36
CA THR A 330 9.61 -4.60 -14.96
C THR A 330 8.91 -3.55 -14.08
N ILE A 331 8.91 -2.28 -14.47
CA ILE A 331 8.23 -1.20 -13.75
C ILE A 331 6.73 -1.53 -13.62
N PHE A 332 6.09 -1.93 -14.72
CA PHE A 332 4.66 -2.28 -14.75
C PHE A 332 4.29 -3.41 -13.79
N TYR A 333 5.00 -4.55 -13.88
CA TYR A 333 4.68 -5.69 -13.03
C TYR A 333 5.09 -5.48 -11.58
N THR A 334 6.10 -4.66 -11.31
CA THR A 334 6.44 -4.26 -9.94
C THR A 334 5.37 -3.33 -9.35
N ALA A 335 4.88 -2.36 -10.12
CA ALA A 335 3.76 -1.52 -9.70
C ALA A 335 2.49 -2.34 -9.45
N LEU A 336 2.18 -3.32 -10.31
CA LEU A 336 1.06 -4.22 -10.08
C LEU A 336 1.27 -5.11 -8.84
N TYR A 337 2.50 -5.55 -8.58
CA TYR A 337 2.88 -6.28 -7.37
C TYR A 337 2.65 -5.43 -6.10
N HIS A 338 3.11 -4.19 -6.05
CA HIS A 338 2.89 -3.29 -4.93
C HIS A 338 1.39 -3.03 -4.69
N SER A 339 0.59 -2.87 -5.76
CA SER A 339 -0.87 -2.67 -5.70
C SER A 339 -1.64 -3.86 -5.09
N LEU A 340 -0.98 -5.00 -4.85
CA LEU A 340 -1.58 -6.22 -4.29
C LEU A 340 -0.99 -6.61 -2.92
N ILE A 341 -0.18 -5.75 -2.30
CA ILE A 341 0.32 -5.98 -0.94
C ILE A 341 -0.74 -5.55 0.07
N HIS A 342 -1.28 -4.35 -0.07
CA HIS A 342 -2.34 -3.79 0.78
C HIS A 342 -3.59 -3.43 -0.04
N PRO A 343 -4.78 -3.41 0.59
CA PRO A 343 -5.15 -3.95 1.91
C PRO A 343 -4.80 -5.44 2.03
N CYS A 344 -4.50 -5.90 3.25
CA CYS A 344 -4.14 -7.29 3.50
C CYS A 344 -5.18 -8.02 4.38
N ILE A 345 -5.15 -9.34 4.37
CA ILE A 345 -6.06 -10.19 5.15
C ILE A 345 -5.68 -10.10 6.63
N ILE A 346 -6.67 -9.96 7.52
CA ILE A 346 -6.49 -10.02 8.98
C ILE A 346 -7.18 -11.24 9.61
N SER A 347 -8.10 -11.89 8.90
CA SER A 347 -8.76 -13.10 9.43
C SER A 347 -7.84 -14.31 9.43
N ASP A 348 -7.92 -15.10 10.49
CA ASP A 348 -7.23 -16.38 10.64
C ASP A 348 -7.87 -17.47 9.74
N VAL A 349 -7.21 -18.63 9.64
CA VAL A 349 -7.71 -19.76 8.80
C VAL A 349 -9.08 -20.29 9.23
N ASN A 350 -9.50 -20.06 10.46
CA ASN A 350 -10.83 -20.41 10.98
C ASN A 350 -11.89 -19.31 10.76
N GLY A 351 -11.51 -18.21 10.10
CA GLY A 351 -12.36 -17.05 9.83
C GLY A 351 -12.49 -16.06 10.99
N GLU A 352 -11.81 -16.25 12.10
CA GLU A 352 -11.80 -15.29 13.22
C GLU A 352 -10.93 -14.09 12.93
N TYR A 353 -11.35 -12.91 13.44
CA TYR A 353 -10.64 -11.63 13.28
C TYR A 353 -10.96 -10.70 14.47
N PRO A 354 -10.11 -9.69 14.77
CA PRO A 354 -10.40 -8.68 15.79
C PRO A 354 -11.55 -7.77 15.32
N LEU A 355 -12.58 -7.59 16.16
CA LEU A 355 -13.68 -6.67 15.91
C LEU A 355 -13.18 -5.22 15.98
N MET A 356 -13.69 -4.39 15.09
CA MET A 356 -13.36 -2.95 15.03
C MET A 356 -13.64 -2.26 16.36
N GLU A 357 -12.64 -1.58 16.93
CA GLU A 357 -12.67 -0.74 18.14
C GLU A 357 -13.16 -1.43 19.45
N SER A 358 -13.46 -2.71 19.44
CA SER A 358 -14.08 -3.35 20.60
C SER A 358 -13.13 -4.24 21.41
N GLY A 359 -12.00 -4.67 20.84
CA GLY A 359 -11.12 -5.68 21.43
C GLY A 359 -11.73 -7.10 21.50
N GLY A 360 -12.91 -7.29 20.94
CA GLY A 360 -13.58 -8.58 20.82
C GLY A 360 -13.13 -9.35 19.57
N THR A 361 -13.65 -10.58 19.42
CA THR A 361 -13.40 -11.44 18.27
C THR A 361 -14.67 -11.63 17.46
N GLY A 362 -14.58 -11.40 16.15
CA GLY A 362 -15.61 -11.71 15.16
C GLY A 362 -15.24 -12.95 14.36
N ARG A 363 -16.19 -13.42 13.54
CA ARG A 363 -15.96 -14.51 12.59
C ARG A 363 -16.71 -14.23 11.29
N SER A 364 -16.04 -14.39 10.16
CA SER A 364 -16.62 -14.25 8.82
C SER A 364 -16.45 -15.52 8.00
N ASP A 365 -17.26 -15.66 6.97
CA ASP A 365 -17.20 -16.70 5.93
C ASP A 365 -16.42 -16.24 4.68
N HIS A 366 -15.91 -15.02 4.72
CA HIS A 366 -15.09 -14.41 3.68
C HIS A 366 -13.80 -13.83 4.28
N ALA A 367 -12.84 -13.45 3.45
CA ALA A 367 -11.61 -12.82 3.91
C ALA A 367 -11.91 -11.44 4.51
N ARG A 368 -11.56 -11.25 5.80
CA ARG A 368 -11.58 -9.93 6.43
C ARG A 368 -10.29 -9.21 6.11
N TYR A 369 -10.42 -7.98 5.61
CA TYR A 369 -9.29 -7.13 5.23
C TYR A 369 -9.03 -6.03 6.24
N THR A 370 -7.79 -5.53 6.25
CA THR A 370 -7.25 -4.44 7.08
C THR A 370 -6.21 -3.63 6.31
N VAL A 371 -5.66 -2.60 6.92
CA VAL A 371 -4.74 -1.63 6.31
C VAL A 371 -5.45 -0.88 5.19
N PHE A 372 -6.52 -0.21 5.57
CA PHE A 372 -7.30 0.63 4.67
C PHE A 372 -6.83 2.09 4.75
N SER A 373 -5.82 2.45 3.98
CA SER A 373 -5.43 3.85 3.74
C SER A 373 -6.37 4.46 2.69
N LEU A 374 -7.64 4.68 3.05
CA LEU A 374 -8.65 5.00 2.04
C LEU A 374 -8.52 6.39 1.46
N TRP A 375 -7.93 7.37 2.17
CA TRP A 375 -7.70 8.71 1.63
C TRP A 375 -6.83 8.67 0.37
N ASP A 376 -5.88 7.73 0.32
CA ASP A 376 -4.98 7.50 -0.78
C ASP A 376 -5.65 6.58 -1.83
N THR A 377 -6.07 5.40 -1.39
CA THR A 377 -6.45 4.28 -2.26
C THR A 377 -7.79 4.44 -2.98
N TYR A 378 -8.70 5.32 -2.50
CA TYR A 378 -9.96 5.57 -3.19
C TYR A 378 -9.77 6.21 -4.57
N ARG A 379 -8.61 6.81 -4.82
CA ARG A 379 -8.33 7.58 -6.04
C ARG A 379 -8.08 6.72 -7.27
N ASN A 380 -7.55 5.50 -7.07
CA ASN A 380 -7.28 4.59 -8.18
C ASN A 380 -7.15 3.10 -7.80
N LEU A 381 -6.57 2.75 -6.63
CA LEU A 381 -6.33 1.35 -6.27
C LEU A 381 -7.63 0.54 -6.19
N HIS A 382 -8.65 1.05 -5.50
CA HIS A 382 -9.95 0.36 -5.42
C HIS A 382 -10.63 0.22 -6.79
N GLN A 383 -10.37 1.13 -7.73
CA GLN A 383 -10.84 1.01 -9.13
C GLN A 383 -10.08 -0.07 -9.89
N LEU A 384 -8.78 -0.22 -9.65
CA LEU A 384 -7.98 -1.31 -10.21
C LEU A 384 -8.48 -2.67 -9.69
N LEU A 385 -8.70 -2.76 -8.38
CA LEU A 385 -9.22 -3.98 -7.73
C LEU A 385 -10.63 -4.30 -8.22
N THR A 386 -11.51 -3.32 -8.35
CA THR A 386 -12.86 -3.47 -8.91
C THR A 386 -12.82 -4.03 -10.33
N LEU A 387 -11.87 -3.60 -11.14
CA LEU A 387 -11.76 -4.01 -12.55
C LEU A 387 -11.14 -5.40 -12.71
N VAL A 388 -10.06 -5.67 -11.98
CA VAL A 388 -9.18 -6.85 -12.23
C VAL A 388 -9.37 -7.95 -11.18
N TYR A 389 -9.68 -7.58 -9.93
CA TYR A 389 -9.79 -8.50 -8.77
C TYR A 389 -11.13 -8.30 -8.03
N PRO A 390 -12.28 -8.38 -8.74
CA PRO A 390 -13.59 -8.03 -8.17
C PRO A 390 -14.00 -8.88 -6.97
N GLU A 391 -13.54 -10.13 -6.88
CA GLU A 391 -13.76 -11.00 -5.73
C GLU A 391 -13.11 -10.45 -4.46
N ARG A 392 -11.86 -9.95 -4.56
CA ARG A 392 -11.13 -9.34 -3.43
C ARG A 392 -11.74 -8.01 -3.04
N GLN A 393 -12.05 -7.18 -4.04
CA GLN A 393 -12.72 -5.91 -3.79
C GLN A 393 -14.07 -6.10 -3.10
N THR A 394 -14.83 -7.13 -3.46
CA THR A 394 -16.09 -7.47 -2.79
C THR A 394 -15.89 -7.81 -1.32
N ASP A 395 -14.87 -8.59 -0.98
CA ASP A 395 -14.55 -8.92 0.42
C ASP A 395 -14.03 -7.70 1.19
N MET A 396 -13.30 -6.78 0.54
CA MET A 396 -12.92 -5.49 1.12
C MET A 396 -14.14 -4.60 1.41
N LEU A 397 -15.12 -4.56 0.50
CA LEU A 397 -16.38 -3.85 0.73
C LEU A 397 -17.20 -4.47 1.89
N ARG A 398 -17.27 -5.79 1.96
CA ARG A 398 -17.87 -6.52 3.11
C ARG A 398 -17.13 -6.20 4.41
N SER A 399 -15.80 -6.06 4.35
CA SER A 399 -14.98 -5.67 5.51
C SER A 399 -15.33 -4.27 5.99
N MET A 400 -15.43 -3.28 5.10
CA MET A 400 -15.81 -1.89 5.45
C MET A 400 -17.23 -1.83 6.04
N VAL A 401 -18.19 -2.57 5.47
CA VAL A 401 -19.55 -2.67 6.02
C VAL A 401 -19.56 -3.40 7.35
N GLY A 402 -18.73 -4.44 7.52
CA GLY A 402 -18.52 -5.10 8.79
C GLY A 402 -18.04 -4.14 9.88
N MET A 403 -17.06 -3.30 9.58
CA MET A 403 -16.55 -2.27 10.50
C MET A 403 -17.66 -1.29 10.91
N TYR A 404 -18.50 -0.87 9.97
CA TYR A 404 -19.68 -0.05 10.29
C TYR A 404 -20.64 -0.74 11.27
N ASN A 405 -20.92 -2.03 11.05
CA ASN A 405 -21.81 -2.81 11.93
C ASN A 405 -21.21 -3.02 13.33
N GLU A 406 -19.90 -3.09 13.46
CA GLU A 406 -19.16 -3.35 14.70
C GLU A 406 -18.96 -2.08 15.53
N TRP A 407 -18.58 -0.99 14.89
CA TRP A 407 -18.19 0.28 15.54
C TRP A 407 -19.18 1.42 15.29
N GLY A 408 -19.96 1.32 14.23
CA GLY A 408 -20.96 2.33 13.88
C GLY A 408 -20.46 3.42 12.93
N TRP A 409 -19.27 3.31 12.34
CA TRP A 409 -18.72 4.22 11.33
C TRP A 409 -18.02 3.43 10.23
N LEU A 410 -18.04 3.95 9.00
CA LEU A 410 -17.19 3.47 7.92
C LEU A 410 -15.74 3.93 8.14
N PRO A 411 -14.73 3.14 7.74
CA PRO A 411 -13.34 3.48 8.00
C PRO A 411 -12.83 4.64 7.13
N ARG A 412 -11.79 5.34 7.62
CA ARG A 412 -10.97 6.29 6.86
C ARG A 412 -9.55 5.76 6.68
N TRP A 413 -8.88 5.47 7.79
CA TRP A 413 -7.54 4.90 7.84
C TRP A 413 -7.47 3.80 8.91
N GLU A 414 -8.04 2.65 8.58
CA GLU A 414 -8.12 1.53 9.52
C GLU A 414 -6.84 0.70 9.50
N LEU A 415 -6.34 0.35 10.68
CA LEU A 415 -5.17 -0.49 10.92
C LEU A 415 -5.47 -1.56 11.98
N PHE A 416 -5.44 -2.82 11.58
CA PHE A 416 -5.56 -4.01 12.45
C PHE A 416 -6.75 -3.96 13.43
N GLY A 417 -7.90 -3.48 12.96
CA GLY A 417 -9.12 -3.37 13.76
C GLY A 417 -9.24 -2.08 14.58
N ARG A 418 -8.43 -1.06 14.27
CA ARG A 418 -8.49 0.27 14.88
C ARG A 418 -8.58 1.35 13.83
N GLU A 419 -9.39 2.39 14.10
CA GLU A 419 -9.37 3.61 13.29
C GLU A 419 -8.26 4.52 13.79
N THR A 420 -7.33 4.87 12.91
CA THR A 420 -6.20 5.73 13.30
C THR A 420 -6.52 7.21 13.25
N PHE A 421 -7.63 7.60 12.60
CA PHE A 421 -8.03 8.98 12.31
C PHE A 421 -7.00 9.78 11.49
N THR A 422 -6.04 9.10 10.90
CA THR A 422 -5.05 9.71 10.02
C THR A 422 -5.74 10.22 8.74
N MET A 423 -5.16 11.25 8.11
CA MET A 423 -5.63 11.86 6.87
C MET A 423 -7.01 12.53 6.97
N ALA A 424 -7.58 12.91 5.83
CA ALA A 424 -8.74 13.77 5.72
C ALA A 424 -9.94 13.08 5.03
N GLY A 425 -11.11 13.68 5.17
CA GLY A 425 -12.29 13.31 4.38
C GLY A 425 -13.09 12.12 4.89
N ASP A 426 -13.89 11.55 3.98
CA ASP A 426 -14.78 10.41 4.20
C ASP A 426 -14.71 9.48 2.97
N PRO A 427 -13.52 8.90 2.73
CA PRO A 427 -13.19 8.24 1.46
C PRO A 427 -13.90 6.90 1.24
N ALA A 428 -14.35 6.22 2.29
CA ALA A 428 -15.09 4.96 2.16
C ALA A 428 -16.34 5.14 1.30
N ALA A 429 -17.03 6.28 1.41
CA ALA A 429 -18.20 6.60 0.60
C ALA A 429 -17.87 6.57 -0.90
N ILE A 430 -16.68 7.04 -1.28
CA ILE A 430 -16.25 7.10 -2.68
C ILE A 430 -15.90 5.69 -3.19
N ALA A 431 -15.07 4.93 -2.46
CA ALA A 431 -14.65 3.58 -2.83
C ALA A 431 -15.84 2.61 -2.98
N ILE A 432 -16.78 2.65 -2.04
CA ILE A 432 -17.99 1.81 -2.06
C ILE A 432 -18.90 2.20 -3.22
N THR A 433 -19.15 3.50 -3.42
CA THR A 433 -20.00 3.99 -4.53
C THR A 433 -19.39 3.63 -5.87
N ASP A 434 -18.10 3.83 -6.06
CA ASP A 434 -17.39 3.49 -7.31
C ASP A 434 -17.59 2.01 -7.67
N SER A 435 -17.35 1.12 -6.71
CA SER A 435 -17.51 -0.32 -6.89
C SER A 435 -18.95 -0.71 -7.20
N TRP A 436 -19.94 -0.10 -6.50
CA TRP A 436 -21.35 -0.32 -6.77
C TRP A 436 -21.76 0.11 -8.16
N ILE A 437 -21.41 1.32 -8.57
CA ILE A 437 -21.77 1.85 -9.90
C ILE A 437 -21.13 1.03 -11.02
N LYS A 438 -19.94 0.45 -10.79
CA LYS A 438 -19.24 -0.44 -11.72
C LYS A 438 -19.71 -1.89 -11.68
N GLY A 439 -20.69 -2.23 -10.85
CA GLY A 439 -21.40 -3.51 -10.93
C GLY A 439 -21.17 -4.51 -9.80
N LEU A 440 -20.34 -4.23 -8.81
CA LEU A 440 -20.22 -5.11 -7.65
C LEU A 440 -21.49 -5.02 -6.78
N ARG A 441 -22.06 -6.19 -6.42
CA ARG A 441 -23.38 -6.28 -5.78
C ARG A 441 -23.41 -7.15 -4.52
N ASP A 442 -22.41 -7.99 -4.31
CA ASP A 442 -22.42 -9.01 -3.29
C ASP A 442 -21.91 -8.49 -1.94
N PHE A 443 -22.55 -7.41 -1.46
CA PHE A 443 -22.34 -6.82 -0.13
C PHE A 443 -23.59 -5.99 0.26
N ASP A 444 -23.74 -5.68 1.54
CA ASP A 444 -24.90 -4.94 2.06
C ASP A 444 -24.80 -3.44 1.76
N ILE A 445 -25.29 -3.05 0.59
CA ILE A 445 -25.31 -1.65 0.16
C ILE A 445 -26.24 -0.79 1.02
N GLY A 446 -27.29 -1.37 1.62
CA GLY A 446 -28.21 -0.65 2.51
C GLY A 446 -27.48 -0.16 3.75
N LYS A 447 -26.69 -1.05 4.39
CA LYS A 447 -25.86 -0.71 5.54
C LYS A 447 -24.71 0.25 5.18
N ALA A 448 -24.11 0.08 4.03
CA ALA A 448 -23.11 1.03 3.53
C ALA A 448 -23.71 2.44 3.36
N TYR A 449 -24.88 2.54 2.73
CA TYR A 449 -25.58 3.81 2.53
C TYR A 449 -26.00 4.46 3.86
N GLU A 450 -26.50 3.67 4.82
CA GLU A 450 -26.79 4.12 6.19
C GLU A 450 -25.54 4.74 6.84
N GLY A 451 -24.39 4.06 6.75
CA GLY A 451 -23.10 4.56 7.27
C GLY A 451 -22.65 5.86 6.62
N MET A 452 -22.77 5.97 5.30
CA MET A 452 -22.44 7.20 4.55
C MET A 452 -23.33 8.37 4.97
N LEU A 453 -24.65 8.16 5.08
CA LEU A 453 -25.58 9.20 5.52
C LEU A 453 -25.28 9.62 6.97
N LYS A 454 -24.93 8.65 7.84
CA LYS A 454 -24.58 8.94 9.23
C LYS A 454 -23.38 9.88 9.32
N SER A 455 -22.27 9.58 8.63
CA SER A 455 -21.09 10.46 8.64
C SER A 455 -21.38 11.83 7.99
N ALA A 456 -22.23 11.87 6.97
CA ALA A 456 -22.56 13.09 6.24
C ALA A 456 -23.61 14.00 6.92
N THR A 457 -24.27 13.56 8.02
CA THR A 457 -25.37 14.30 8.66
C THR A 457 -25.30 14.39 10.19
N THR A 458 -24.46 13.59 10.86
CA THR A 458 -24.28 13.68 12.31
C THR A 458 -23.52 14.96 12.66
N GLU A 459 -23.92 15.65 13.72
CA GLU A 459 -23.23 16.87 14.19
C GLU A 459 -21.76 16.60 14.55
N GLY A 460 -20.86 17.55 14.29
CA GLY A 460 -19.41 17.38 14.38
C GLY A 460 -18.91 16.90 15.74
N ALA A 461 -19.50 17.39 16.85
CA ALA A 461 -19.12 16.98 18.21
C ALA A 461 -19.32 15.46 18.50
N LYS A 462 -20.12 14.78 17.69
CA LYS A 462 -20.41 13.33 17.79
C LYS A 462 -19.96 12.55 16.58
N ASN A 463 -19.23 13.19 15.69
CA ASN A 463 -18.86 12.65 14.39
C ASN A 463 -17.34 12.57 14.23
N PRO A 464 -16.72 11.43 14.55
CA PRO A 464 -15.27 11.29 14.44
C PRO A 464 -14.76 11.31 12.99
N MET A 465 -15.66 11.04 12.02
CA MET A 465 -15.28 10.99 10.60
C MET A 465 -15.33 12.37 9.93
N ARG A 466 -16.26 13.25 10.36
CA ARG A 466 -16.39 14.62 9.87
C ARG A 466 -16.57 15.60 11.04
N PRO A 467 -15.55 15.83 11.88
CA PRO A 467 -15.68 16.59 13.12
C PRO A 467 -16.00 18.09 12.91
N ASP A 468 -15.72 18.62 11.74
CA ASP A 468 -15.94 19.99 11.31
C ASP A 468 -17.13 20.15 10.32
N ILE A 469 -18.05 19.19 10.31
CA ILE A 469 -19.18 19.14 9.36
C ILE A 469 -20.21 20.27 9.59
N ASP A 470 -20.38 20.77 10.81
CA ASP A 470 -21.45 21.73 11.13
C ASP A 470 -21.37 23.03 10.31
N PRO A 471 -20.23 23.74 10.24
CA PRO A 471 -20.09 24.89 9.36
C PRO A 471 -20.17 24.52 7.87
N TYR A 472 -19.70 23.34 7.47
CA TYR A 472 -19.83 22.85 6.11
C TYR A 472 -21.30 22.72 5.67
N ILE A 473 -22.17 22.20 6.52
CA ILE A 473 -23.62 22.10 6.26
C ILE A 473 -24.27 23.48 6.31
N LYS A 474 -24.03 24.26 7.41
CA LYS A 474 -24.71 25.51 7.69
C LYS A 474 -24.30 26.62 6.74
N SER A 475 -22.99 26.78 6.52
CA SER A 475 -22.41 27.94 5.81
C SER A 475 -21.92 27.55 4.41
N GLY A 476 -21.78 26.25 4.11
CA GLY A 476 -21.23 25.72 2.86
C GLY A 476 -19.72 25.87 2.75
N TYR A 477 -19.02 26.02 3.86
CA TYR A 477 -17.56 26.00 3.95
C TYR A 477 -17.14 25.79 5.40
N ILE A 478 -15.91 25.31 5.61
CA ILE A 478 -15.28 25.22 6.93
C ILE A 478 -14.41 26.47 7.11
N PRO A 479 -14.64 27.30 8.13
CA PRO A 479 -13.78 28.45 8.38
C PRO A 479 -12.38 28.04 8.80
N LEU A 480 -11.41 28.87 8.44
CA LEU A 480 -10.03 28.76 8.91
C LEU A 480 -10.01 28.66 10.46
N TRP A 481 -9.20 27.75 10.99
CA TRP A 481 -9.03 27.47 12.42
C TRP A 481 -10.28 26.97 13.14
N HIS A 482 -11.31 26.52 12.43
CA HIS A 482 -12.48 25.92 13.06
C HIS A 482 -12.15 24.58 13.73
N TYR A 483 -11.36 23.80 13.06
CA TYR A 483 -10.83 22.53 13.56
C TYR A 483 -9.39 22.39 13.09
N SER A 484 -8.50 22.08 14.00
CA SER A 484 -7.13 21.70 13.70
C SER A 484 -6.79 20.45 14.48
N ASN A 485 -6.07 19.54 13.91
CA ASN A 485 -5.47 18.44 14.63
C ASN A 485 -3.99 18.71 14.88
N ASP A 486 -3.40 18.00 15.84
CA ASP A 486 -2.02 18.22 16.27
C ASP A 486 -0.98 17.89 15.19
N LEU A 487 -1.39 17.17 14.14
CA LEU A 487 -0.47 16.70 13.09
C LEU A 487 -0.43 17.63 11.88
N SER A 488 -1.55 18.20 11.47
CA SER A 488 -1.69 18.88 10.18
C SER A 488 -2.22 20.31 10.25
N GLY A 489 -2.41 20.84 11.46
CA GLY A 489 -2.92 22.22 11.65
C GLY A 489 -4.31 22.43 11.07
N ASP A 490 -4.52 23.54 10.35
CA ASP A 490 -5.81 23.86 9.74
C ASP A 490 -5.95 23.25 8.35
N ASN A 491 -6.97 22.41 8.15
CA ASN A 491 -7.28 21.69 6.90
C ASN A 491 -8.60 22.15 6.26
N SER A 492 -9.06 23.33 6.53
CA SER A 492 -10.42 23.81 6.19
C SER A 492 -10.79 23.66 4.72
N VAL A 493 -9.89 24.00 3.79
CA VAL A 493 -10.12 23.86 2.33
C VAL A 493 -10.07 22.41 1.91
N SER A 494 -9.05 21.67 2.36
CA SER A 494 -8.87 20.24 2.02
C SER A 494 -10.04 19.40 2.51
N HIS A 495 -10.47 19.55 3.78
CA HIS A 495 -11.65 18.85 4.32
C HIS A 495 -12.91 19.17 3.54
N THR A 496 -13.10 20.46 3.16
CA THR A 496 -14.25 20.82 2.33
C THR A 496 -14.23 20.13 0.97
N LEU A 497 -13.07 20.04 0.32
CA LEU A 497 -12.93 19.34 -0.97
C LEU A 497 -13.21 17.85 -0.85
N GLU A 498 -12.63 17.20 0.15
CA GLU A 498 -12.84 15.75 0.40
C GLU A 498 -14.32 15.47 0.75
N TYR A 499 -14.97 16.33 1.55
CA TYR A 499 -16.41 16.18 1.80
C TYR A 499 -17.26 16.43 0.54
N CYS A 500 -16.83 17.35 -0.34
CA CYS A 500 -17.49 17.55 -1.63
C CYS A 500 -17.39 16.31 -2.52
N ALA A 501 -16.23 15.65 -2.55
CA ALA A 501 -16.04 14.41 -3.31
C ALA A 501 -16.89 13.26 -2.75
N ALA A 502 -16.89 13.08 -1.42
CA ALA A 502 -17.73 12.08 -0.74
C ALA A 502 -19.22 12.37 -0.93
N ASP A 503 -19.66 13.61 -0.80
CA ASP A 503 -21.06 14.02 -1.02
C ASP A 503 -21.48 13.78 -2.49
N TYR A 504 -20.58 13.97 -3.44
CA TYR A 504 -20.85 13.62 -4.83
C TYR A 504 -21.07 12.11 -5.02
N ALA A 505 -20.23 11.29 -4.40
CA ALA A 505 -20.37 9.84 -4.40
C ALA A 505 -21.70 9.41 -3.75
N ILE A 506 -22.05 9.99 -2.58
CA ILE A 506 -23.36 9.75 -1.95
C ILE A 506 -24.52 10.13 -2.87
N ALA A 507 -24.40 11.25 -3.59
CA ALA A 507 -25.44 11.68 -4.56
C ALA A 507 -25.62 10.65 -5.69
N LEU A 508 -24.53 10.11 -6.24
CA LEU A 508 -24.57 9.08 -7.28
C LEU A 508 -25.19 7.79 -6.77
N LEU A 509 -24.81 7.37 -5.56
CA LEU A 509 -25.37 6.16 -4.93
C LEU A 509 -26.86 6.34 -4.64
N ALA A 510 -27.26 7.45 -4.02
CA ALA A 510 -28.66 7.79 -3.75
C ALA A 510 -29.50 7.75 -5.04
N ASP A 511 -29.01 8.35 -6.14
CA ASP A 511 -29.69 8.32 -7.43
C ASP A 511 -29.85 6.88 -7.94
N SER A 512 -28.82 6.05 -7.81
CA SER A 512 -28.85 4.65 -8.23
C SER A 512 -29.82 3.79 -7.41
N LEU A 513 -30.01 4.14 -6.13
CA LEU A 513 -30.95 3.48 -5.20
C LEU A 513 -32.38 4.05 -5.28
N GLY A 514 -32.61 5.11 -6.07
CA GLY A 514 -33.91 5.75 -6.24
C GLY A 514 -34.23 6.83 -5.22
N ASP A 515 -33.33 7.18 -4.30
CA ASP A 515 -33.47 8.28 -3.33
C ASP A 515 -33.14 9.63 -3.98
N LYS A 516 -34.11 10.15 -4.77
CA LYS A 516 -33.93 11.38 -5.55
C LYS A 516 -33.77 12.63 -4.70
N GLU A 517 -34.33 12.65 -3.52
CA GLU A 517 -34.24 13.80 -2.60
C GLU A 517 -32.82 13.93 -2.07
N ARG A 518 -32.27 12.86 -1.54
CA ARG A 518 -30.87 12.81 -1.07
C ARG A 518 -29.88 13.04 -2.23
N ALA A 519 -30.13 12.45 -3.39
CA ALA A 519 -29.31 12.69 -4.57
C ALA A 519 -29.19 14.19 -4.90
N LYS A 520 -30.32 14.92 -4.89
CA LYS A 520 -30.35 16.37 -5.15
C LYS A 520 -29.65 17.18 -4.06
N GLU A 521 -29.88 16.82 -2.79
CA GLU A 521 -29.25 17.47 -1.62
C GLU A 521 -27.73 17.36 -1.71
N PHE A 522 -27.21 16.14 -1.78
CA PHE A 522 -25.77 15.88 -1.78
C PHE A 522 -25.08 16.39 -3.06
N LEU A 523 -25.74 16.35 -4.21
CA LEU A 523 -25.22 16.98 -5.44
C LEU A 523 -25.07 18.51 -5.28
N LYS A 524 -25.95 19.16 -4.50
CA LYS A 524 -25.80 20.59 -4.16
C LYS A 524 -24.60 20.81 -3.24
N ARG A 525 -24.47 20.00 -2.17
CA ARG A 525 -23.41 20.10 -1.19
C ARG A 525 -22.03 19.84 -1.80
N SER A 526 -21.92 18.92 -2.76
CA SER A 526 -20.67 18.60 -3.44
C SER A 526 -20.02 19.79 -4.18
N ARG A 527 -20.72 20.91 -4.27
CA ARG A 527 -20.24 22.15 -4.90
C ARG A 527 -19.81 23.23 -3.90
N ASN A 528 -19.76 22.92 -2.64
CA ASN A 528 -19.43 23.87 -1.57
C ASN A 528 -18.00 24.43 -1.71
N TYR A 529 -17.05 23.66 -2.23
CA TYR A 529 -15.66 24.09 -2.51
C TYR A 529 -15.59 25.40 -3.32
N ARG A 530 -16.61 25.71 -4.13
CA ARG A 530 -16.68 26.92 -4.98
C ARG A 530 -16.59 28.22 -4.18
N ARG A 531 -16.92 28.19 -2.88
CA ARG A 531 -16.83 29.37 -1.99
C ARG A 531 -15.40 29.84 -1.79
N TYR A 532 -14.44 28.95 -1.83
CA TYR A 532 -13.03 29.26 -1.67
C TYR A 532 -12.35 29.81 -2.92
N PHE A 533 -13.03 29.75 -4.09
CA PHE A 533 -12.41 30.19 -5.32
C PHE A 533 -12.15 31.69 -5.35
N CYS A 534 -10.86 32.07 -5.31
CA CYS A 534 -10.38 33.46 -5.38
C CYS A 534 -10.01 33.83 -6.82
N LYS A 535 -10.78 34.74 -7.42
CA LYS A 535 -10.56 35.16 -8.80
C LYS A 535 -9.23 35.90 -9.03
N GLU A 536 -8.74 36.57 -8.01
CA GLU A 536 -7.50 37.31 -8.04
C GLU A 536 -6.30 36.37 -8.25
N TYR A 537 -6.25 35.27 -7.51
CA TYR A 537 -5.19 34.26 -7.61
C TYR A 537 -5.46 33.17 -8.65
N GLY A 538 -6.73 32.97 -9.02
CA GLY A 538 -7.14 31.85 -9.88
C GLY A 538 -7.11 30.49 -9.20
N THR A 539 -6.95 30.45 -7.87
CA THR A 539 -6.86 29.27 -7.01
C THR A 539 -7.90 29.31 -5.88
N LEU A 540 -8.00 28.21 -5.13
CA LEU A 540 -8.72 28.20 -3.87
C LEU A 540 -7.91 28.96 -2.80
N ARG A 541 -8.62 29.64 -1.91
CA ARG A 541 -8.05 30.44 -0.80
C ARG A 541 -8.89 30.25 0.45
N PRO A 542 -8.27 30.03 1.63
CA PRO A 542 -9.00 29.84 2.87
C PRO A 542 -9.93 31.02 3.22
N LEU A 543 -11.03 30.72 3.91
CA LEU A 543 -12.01 31.71 4.39
C LEU A 543 -12.00 31.79 5.92
N THR A 544 -12.01 33.00 6.45
CA THR A 544 -12.17 33.27 7.88
C THR A 544 -13.59 32.98 8.37
N GLY A 545 -13.82 32.99 9.69
CA GLY A 545 -15.15 32.86 10.30
C GLY A 545 -16.18 33.92 9.84
N GLU A 546 -15.70 35.06 9.35
CA GLU A 546 -16.54 36.13 8.78
C GLU A 546 -16.85 35.91 7.27
N GLY A 547 -16.33 34.83 6.66
CA GLY A 547 -16.47 34.53 5.23
C GLY A 547 -15.63 35.43 4.32
N LYS A 548 -14.60 36.05 4.85
CA LYS A 548 -13.59 36.80 4.08
C LYS A 548 -12.40 35.92 3.73
N PHE A 549 -11.75 36.16 2.62
CA PHE A 549 -10.50 35.48 2.28
C PHE A 549 -9.41 35.82 3.30
N PHE A 550 -8.66 34.80 3.69
CA PHE A 550 -7.49 34.96 4.57
C PHE A 550 -6.43 35.81 3.87
N GLU A 551 -5.96 36.89 4.53
CA GLU A 551 -5.13 37.93 3.88
C GLU A 551 -3.68 37.46 3.67
N ASP A 552 -3.07 36.84 4.70
CA ASP A 552 -1.69 36.35 4.65
C ASP A 552 -1.61 35.00 3.93
N PHE A 553 -1.69 35.04 2.59
CA PHE A 553 -1.84 33.87 1.76
C PHE A 553 -0.98 33.95 0.50
N ASP A 554 -0.13 32.94 0.30
CA ASP A 554 0.56 32.65 -0.94
C ASP A 554 0.11 31.29 -1.50
N PRO A 555 -0.47 31.21 -2.71
CA PRO A 555 -0.97 29.97 -3.26
C PRO A 555 0.12 28.92 -3.58
N ALA A 556 1.39 29.32 -3.59
CA ALA A 556 2.52 28.44 -3.84
C ALA A 556 3.16 27.88 -2.56
N THR A 557 2.78 28.40 -1.38
CA THR A 557 3.28 27.90 -0.09
C THR A 557 2.59 26.58 0.25
N GLY A 558 3.33 25.68 0.87
CA GLY A 558 2.87 24.36 1.29
C GLY A 558 3.27 23.31 0.29
N LYS A 559 4.23 22.53 0.70
CA LYS A 559 4.61 21.26 0.07
C LYS A 559 4.26 20.14 1.03
N HIS A 560 4.47 18.95 0.58
CA HIS A 560 4.37 17.75 1.39
C HIS A 560 4.98 17.98 2.80
N PHE A 561 4.20 17.70 3.85
CA PHE A 561 4.52 17.91 5.28
C PHE A 561 4.73 19.37 5.75
N GLU A 562 4.55 20.37 4.91
CA GLU A 562 4.46 21.74 5.39
C GLU A 562 3.04 22.03 5.91
N ASN A 563 2.97 22.44 7.15
CA ASN A 563 1.70 22.79 7.79
C ASN A 563 1.33 24.24 7.44
N ILE A 564 0.43 24.39 6.47
CA ILE A 564 -0.09 25.71 6.07
C ILE A 564 -1.59 25.83 6.28
N PRO A 565 -2.08 27.06 6.52
CA PRO A 565 -3.51 27.26 6.72
C PRO A 565 -4.35 26.84 5.51
N GLY A 566 -5.31 25.97 5.76
CA GLY A 566 -6.33 25.54 4.82
C GLY A 566 -6.06 24.28 4.04
N PHE A 567 -4.81 23.84 3.92
CA PHE A 567 -4.43 22.73 3.05
C PHE A 567 -3.67 21.64 3.80
N HIS A 568 -4.07 20.42 3.56
CA HIS A 568 -3.45 19.22 4.12
C HIS A 568 -2.39 18.71 3.15
N GLU A 569 -1.13 18.66 3.59
CA GLU A 569 -0.01 18.11 2.80
C GLU A 569 0.03 18.63 1.35
N GLY A 570 -0.09 19.92 1.17
CA GLY A 570 -0.04 20.51 -0.16
C GLY A 570 -0.37 22.00 -0.17
N SER A 571 -0.32 22.58 -1.35
CA SER A 571 -0.58 24.00 -1.63
C SER A 571 -1.96 24.20 -2.26
N ALA A 572 -2.35 25.46 -2.44
CA ALA A 572 -3.55 25.79 -3.19
C ALA A 572 -3.50 25.27 -4.64
N TRP A 573 -2.32 25.17 -5.24
CA TRP A 573 -2.16 24.61 -6.59
C TRP A 573 -2.49 23.13 -6.63
N ASN A 574 -2.08 22.34 -5.61
CA ASN A 574 -2.36 20.91 -5.54
C ASN A 574 -3.84 20.61 -5.30
N TYR A 575 -4.59 21.54 -4.69
CA TYR A 575 -6.02 21.33 -4.36
C TYR A 575 -7.00 22.01 -5.30
N THR A 576 -6.59 23.02 -6.08
CA THR A 576 -7.53 23.82 -6.89
C THR A 576 -8.29 23.00 -7.93
N PHE A 577 -7.64 22.01 -8.56
CA PHE A 577 -8.26 21.17 -9.59
C PHE A 577 -8.73 19.81 -9.06
N ALA A 578 -8.62 19.55 -7.74
CA ALA A 578 -9.01 18.27 -7.13
C ALA A 578 -10.53 17.98 -7.22
N ALA A 579 -11.37 18.99 -7.47
CA ALA A 579 -12.82 18.81 -7.68
C ALA A 579 -13.14 18.21 -9.06
N SER A 580 -12.60 17.03 -9.37
CA SER A 580 -12.76 16.33 -10.65
C SER A 580 -14.24 16.02 -11.00
N HIS A 581 -15.10 15.93 -10.00
CA HIS A 581 -16.55 15.75 -10.15
C HIS A 581 -17.29 17.00 -10.68
N ASP A 582 -16.69 18.18 -10.64
CA ASP A 582 -17.32 19.44 -11.05
C ASP A 582 -16.46 20.28 -11.98
N ILE A 583 -15.73 19.67 -12.90
CA ILE A 583 -14.88 20.37 -13.88
C ILE A 583 -15.63 21.48 -14.62
N LYS A 584 -16.90 21.26 -14.99
CA LYS A 584 -17.74 22.29 -15.63
C LYS A 584 -17.97 23.53 -14.73
N GLY A 585 -18.14 23.31 -13.45
CA GLY A 585 -18.31 24.38 -12.45
C GLY A 585 -17.03 25.17 -12.25
N LEU A 586 -15.93 24.48 -12.04
CA LEU A 586 -14.60 25.09 -11.88
C LEU A 586 -14.19 25.87 -13.14
N THR A 587 -14.41 25.31 -14.33
CA THR A 587 -14.18 26.01 -15.61
C THR A 587 -14.93 27.35 -15.70
N ARG A 588 -16.18 27.39 -15.23
CA ARG A 588 -16.96 28.66 -15.19
C ARG A 588 -16.40 29.66 -14.20
N LEU A 589 -15.97 29.20 -13.01
CA LEU A 589 -15.34 30.04 -11.99
C LEU A 589 -14.06 30.69 -12.53
N MET A 590 -13.26 29.93 -13.26
CA MET A 590 -12.00 30.40 -13.87
C MET A 590 -12.21 31.32 -15.08
N GLY A 591 -13.46 31.41 -15.61
CA GLY A 591 -13.80 32.29 -16.76
C GLY A 591 -13.67 31.61 -18.13
N GLY A 592 -13.82 30.28 -18.19
CA GLY A 592 -13.96 29.51 -19.41
C GLY A 592 -12.79 28.55 -19.71
N LYS A 593 -12.98 27.72 -20.76
CA LYS A 593 -12.05 26.67 -21.18
C LYS A 593 -10.61 27.16 -21.27
N ARG A 594 -10.35 28.23 -21.99
CA ARG A 594 -8.98 28.72 -22.21
C ARG A 594 -8.26 28.99 -20.90
N LYS A 595 -8.87 29.75 -19.98
CA LYS A 595 -8.27 30.08 -18.70
C LYS A 595 -8.06 28.84 -17.82
N PHE A 596 -9.02 27.90 -17.84
CA PHE A 596 -8.86 26.63 -17.11
C PHE A 596 -7.64 25.86 -17.61
N VAL A 597 -7.53 25.66 -18.93
CA VAL A 597 -6.42 24.90 -19.53
C VAL A 597 -5.08 25.58 -19.32
N GLU A 598 -5.02 26.91 -19.50
CA GLU A 598 -3.81 27.71 -19.25
C GLU A 598 -3.38 27.60 -17.76
N SER A 599 -4.34 27.71 -16.83
CA SER A 599 -4.04 27.61 -15.39
C SER A 599 -3.64 26.19 -14.99
N LEU A 600 -4.29 25.16 -15.51
CA LEU A 600 -3.89 23.78 -15.26
C LEU A 600 -2.49 23.47 -15.87
N GLN A 601 -2.18 24.00 -17.06
CA GLN A 601 -0.86 23.83 -17.66
C GLN A 601 0.24 24.48 -16.81
N LYS A 602 -0.06 25.62 -16.17
CA LYS A 602 0.84 26.30 -15.26
C LYS A 602 1.27 25.42 -14.08
N VAL A 603 0.38 24.56 -13.58
CA VAL A 603 0.72 23.61 -12.50
C VAL A 603 1.92 22.74 -12.89
N PHE A 604 1.99 22.31 -14.16
CA PHE A 604 3.10 21.50 -14.67
C PHE A 604 4.32 22.36 -15.06
N ASP A 605 4.10 23.45 -15.76
CA ASP A 605 5.18 24.28 -16.33
C ASP A 605 5.96 25.05 -15.25
N ASP A 606 5.26 25.53 -14.20
CA ASP A 606 5.85 26.29 -13.09
C ASP A 606 6.32 25.37 -11.93
N GLY A 607 6.16 24.04 -12.05
CA GLY A 607 6.62 23.06 -11.07
C GLY A 607 5.79 23.00 -9.79
N HIS A 608 4.49 23.30 -9.88
CA HIS A 608 3.54 23.16 -8.76
C HIS A 608 2.94 21.74 -8.65
N TYR A 609 3.04 20.93 -9.71
CA TYR A 609 2.60 19.53 -9.69
C TYR A 609 3.47 18.71 -8.74
N ASP A 610 2.83 18.05 -7.79
CA ASP A 610 3.50 17.19 -6.82
C ASP A 610 3.14 15.71 -7.05
N PRO A 611 3.95 14.95 -7.78
CA PRO A 611 3.68 13.54 -8.03
C PRO A 611 3.91 12.66 -6.79
N THR A 612 4.38 13.23 -5.68
CA THR A 612 4.72 12.48 -4.46
C THR A 612 3.53 12.36 -3.50
N ASN A 613 2.41 13.06 -3.79
CA ASN A 613 1.23 13.08 -2.94
C ASN A 613 -0.08 13.05 -3.76
N GLU A 614 -1.19 12.68 -3.12
CA GLU A 614 -2.46 12.32 -3.77
C GLU A 614 -3.28 13.46 -4.35
N PRO A 615 -3.31 14.69 -3.81
CA PRO A 615 -4.30 15.70 -4.18
C PRO A 615 -4.37 16.00 -5.67
N ASP A 616 -3.26 15.95 -6.39
CA ASP A 616 -3.18 16.34 -7.79
C ASP A 616 -2.82 15.23 -8.78
N ILE A 617 -2.72 13.96 -8.34
CA ILE A 617 -2.35 12.82 -9.21
C ILE A 617 -3.26 12.63 -10.43
N ALA A 618 -4.50 13.12 -10.38
CA ALA A 618 -5.44 13.06 -11.51
C ALA A 618 -5.29 14.23 -12.50
N TYR A 619 -4.52 15.27 -12.18
CA TYR A 619 -4.49 16.53 -12.95
C TYR A 619 -4.09 16.37 -14.41
N ALA A 620 -3.11 15.50 -14.69
CA ALA A 620 -2.68 15.25 -16.06
C ALA A 620 -3.80 14.74 -16.99
N TYR A 621 -4.85 14.15 -16.42
CA TYR A 621 -5.99 13.61 -17.18
C TYR A 621 -7.08 14.63 -17.45
N LEU A 622 -7.12 15.75 -16.72
CA LEU A 622 -8.19 16.74 -16.80
C LEU A 622 -8.18 17.52 -18.14
N PHE A 623 -7.06 17.59 -18.84
CA PHE A 623 -7.01 18.20 -20.17
C PHE A 623 -7.92 17.47 -21.18
N SER A 624 -8.04 16.15 -21.07
CA SER A 624 -8.90 15.33 -21.93
C SER A 624 -10.41 15.57 -21.74
N ARG A 625 -10.80 16.38 -20.74
CA ARG A 625 -12.16 16.88 -20.58
C ARG A 625 -12.51 17.97 -21.61
N PHE A 626 -11.53 18.47 -22.39
CA PHE A 626 -11.66 19.57 -23.31
C PHE A 626 -11.19 19.17 -24.72
N LYS A 627 -12.13 19.14 -25.66
CA LYS A 627 -11.84 18.82 -27.07
C LYS A 627 -10.73 19.70 -27.62
N GLY A 628 -9.69 19.09 -28.20
CA GLY A 628 -8.50 19.71 -28.77
C GLY A 628 -7.34 19.90 -27.79
N GLU A 629 -7.52 19.56 -26.49
CA GLU A 629 -6.47 19.66 -25.47
C GLU A 629 -5.98 18.27 -24.99
N GLU A 630 -6.51 17.21 -25.54
CA GLU A 630 -6.24 15.83 -25.14
C GLU A 630 -4.76 15.44 -25.29
N TRP A 631 -4.07 16.07 -26.22
CA TRP A 631 -2.64 15.90 -26.43
C TRP A 631 -1.80 16.28 -25.21
N ARG A 632 -2.29 17.24 -24.39
CA ARG A 632 -1.62 17.63 -23.14
C ARG A 632 -1.66 16.48 -22.14
N THR A 633 -2.79 15.78 -21.99
CA THR A 633 -2.86 14.55 -21.17
C THR A 633 -1.81 13.54 -21.61
N GLN A 634 -1.70 13.29 -22.92
CA GLN A 634 -0.74 12.31 -23.47
C GLN A 634 0.71 12.71 -23.18
N ARG A 635 1.02 14.00 -23.31
CA ARG A 635 2.34 14.57 -23.01
C ARG A 635 2.67 14.49 -21.52
N GLU A 636 1.79 15.01 -20.66
CA GLU A 636 2.10 15.10 -19.22
C GLU A 636 2.16 13.71 -18.57
N VAL A 637 1.24 12.81 -18.88
CA VAL A 637 1.31 11.43 -18.39
C VAL A 637 2.61 10.73 -18.82
N THR A 638 3.00 10.91 -20.09
CA THR A 638 4.27 10.37 -20.59
C THR A 638 5.48 10.98 -19.87
N ASN A 639 5.47 12.29 -19.61
CA ASN A 639 6.54 12.97 -18.89
C ASN A 639 6.64 12.50 -17.44
N ILE A 640 5.52 12.34 -16.74
CA ILE A 640 5.47 11.83 -15.36
C ILE A 640 6.04 10.41 -15.30
N LEU A 641 5.58 9.51 -16.16
CA LEU A 641 6.10 8.14 -16.22
C LEU A 641 7.61 8.10 -16.46
N LYS A 642 8.12 8.89 -17.41
CA LYS A 642 9.55 8.93 -17.74
C LYS A 642 10.42 9.54 -16.64
N LYS A 643 9.89 10.52 -15.91
CA LYS A 643 10.65 11.28 -14.91
C LYS A 643 10.70 10.61 -13.56
N TYR A 644 9.61 9.99 -13.14
CA TYR A 644 9.41 9.57 -11.76
C TYR A 644 9.33 8.06 -11.55
N TYR A 645 9.18 7.26 -12.62
CA TYR A 645 9.12 5.81 -12.52
C TYR A 645 10.32 5.17 -13.20
N SER A 646 11.13 4.44 -12.45
CA SER A 646 12.35 3.80 -12.95
C SER A 646 12.60 2.43 -12.29
N ASN A 647 13.45 1.62 -12.92
CA ASN A 647 13.87 0.33 -12.36
C ASN A 647 15.08 0.51 -11.40
N THR A 648 14.90 1.36 -10.40
CA THR A 648 15.91 1.66 -9.35
C THR A 648 15.27 1.59 -7.97
N SER A 649 16.07 1.60 -6.91
CA SER A 649 15.55 1.61 -5.53
C SER A 649 14.73 2.85 -5.18
N GLY A 650 15.02 4.01 -5.79
CA GLY A 650 14.20 5.24 -5.70
C GLY A 650 13.22 5.38 -6.86
N GLY A 651 12.73 4.28 -7.45
CA GLY A 651 11.99 4.27 -8.71
C GLY A 651 10.49 4.56 -8.62
N LEU A 652 10.02 5.20 -7.55
CA LEU A 652 8.68 5.74 -7.37
C LEU A 652 8.77 7.25 -7.11
N PRO A 653 7.71 8.03 -7.35
CA PRO A 653 7.75 9.48 -7.15
C PRO A 653 7.91 9.91 -5.69
N GLY A 654 7.42 9.13 -4.75
CA GLY A 654 7.43 9.33 -3.30
C GLY A 654 6.93 8.09 -2.59
N ASN A 655 6.32 8.26 -1.42
CA ASN A 655 5.64 7.16 -0.73
C ASN A 655 4.65 6.47 -1.67
N ASP A 656 4.64 5.14 -1.67
CA ASP A 656 3.73 4.36 -2.55
C ASP A 656 2.26 4.42 -2.08
N ASP A 657 2.02 4.90 -0.88
CA ASP A 657 0.71 5.08 -0.23
C ASP A 657 -0.20 3.87 -0.42
N THR A 658 0.29 2.76 0.16
CA THR A 658 -0.35 1.44 0.11
C THR A 658 -0.70 0.96 -1.30
N GLY A 659 0.11 1.35 -2.30
CA GLY A 659 -0.06 0.96 -3.70
C GLY A 659 -0.79 1.98 -4.57
N THR A 660 -1.10 3.18 -4.07
CA THR A 660 -1.78 4.24 -4.85
C THR A 660 -0.92 4.77 -5.98
N MET A 661 0.37 5.10 -5.71
CA MET A 661 1.28 5.57 -6.77
C MET A 661 1.58 4.47 -7.78
N SER A 662 1.70 3.23 -7.31
CA SER A 662 1.85 2.06 -8.17
C SER A 662 0.61 1.81 -9.04
N ALA A 663 -0.61 1.89 -8.50
CA ALA A 663 -1.85 1.76 -9.27
C ALA A 663 -2.00 2.88 -10.32
N TRP A 664 -1.52 4.10 -10.02
CA TRP A 664 -1.45 5.19 -11.00
C TRP A 664 -0.58 4.79 -12.20
N ALA A 665 0.61 4.23 -11.94
CA ALA A 665 1.50 3.76 -13.00
C ALA A 665 0.86 2.62 -13.81
N VAL A 666 0.23 1.64 -13.16
CA VAL A 666 -0.44 0.52 -13.83
C VAL A 666 -1.50 1.04 -14.81
N PHE A 667 -2.42 1.90 -14.37
CA PHE A 667 -3.44 2.49 -15.23
C PHE A 667 -2.83 3.33 -16.37
N SER A 668 -1.91 4.21 -16.05
CA SER A 668 -1.25 5.11 -17.01
C SER A 668 -0.56 4.33 -18.13
N MET A 669 0.18 3.26 -17.75
CA MET A 669 0.89 2.42 -18.71
C MET A 669 -0.05 1.55 -19.56
N MET A 670 -1.25 1.21 -19.05
CA MET A 670 -2.30 0.53 -19.83
C MET A 670 -3.02 1.47 -20.80
N GLY A 671 -2.93 2.79 -20.62
CA GLY A 671 -3.50 3.79 -21.51
C GLY A 671 -4.88 4.32 -21.11
N PHE A 672 -5.29 4.19 -19.85
CA PHE A 672 -6.52 4.79 -19.33
C PHE A 672 -6.44 4.99 -17.81
N TYR A 673 -7.26 5.90 -17.25
CA TYR A 673 -7.23 6.25 -15.82
C TYR A 673 -8.63 6.67 -15.31
N PRO A 674 -9.02 6.29 -14.08
CA PRO A 674 -10.28 6.69 -13.44
C PRO A 674 -10.17 8.09 -12.81
N ASP A 675 -10.15 9.15 -13.62
CA ASP A 675 -9.91 10.54 -13.20
C ASP A 675 -10.99 11.17 -12.31
N CYS A 676 -12.10 10.48 -12.08
CA CYS A 676 -13.16 10.89 -11.17
C CYS A 676 -13.77 9.64 -10.51
N PRO A 677 -13.22 9.19 -9.38
CA PRO A 677 -13.76 8.07 -8.61
C PRO A 677 -15.23 8.26 -8.25
N GLY A 678 -16.03 7.19 -8.31
CA GLY A 678 -17.48 7.19 -8.19
C GLY A 678 -18.20 7.32 -9.55
N GLU A 679 -17.57 7.83 -10.60
CA GLU A 679 -18.12 7.80 -11.95
C GLU A 679 -17.70 6.54 -12.73
N PRO A 680 -18.60 5.93 -13.54
CA PRO A 680 -18.27 4.73 -14.28
C PRO A 680 -17.53 5.05 -15.61
N PHE A 681 -16.49 5.87 -15.53
CA PHE A 681 -15.75 6.34 -16.70
C PHE A 681 -14.24 6.28 -16.47
N TYR A 682 -13.51 6.18 -17.58
CA TYR A 682 -12.05 6.27 -17.63
C TYR A 682 -11.64 7.26 -18.71
N THR A 683 -10.62 8.05 -18.43
CA THR A 683 -9.99 8.94 -19.40
C THR A 683 -8.86 8.21 -20.11
N LEU A 684 -8.84 8.26 -21.45
CA LEU A 684 -7.83 7.60 -22.27
C LEU A 684 -6.56 8.43 -22.36
N THR A 685 -5.42 7.76 -22.33
CA THR A 685 -4.09 8.29 -22.57
C THR A 685 -3.29 7.34 -23.46
N THR A 686 -2.02 7.60 -23.70
CA THR A 686 -1.18 6.80 -24.58
C THR A 686 -0.74 5.49 -23.88
N PRO A 687 -1.11 4.29 -24.39
CA PRO A 687 -0.58 3.05 -23.85
C PRO A 687 0.95 2.97 -24.04
N VAL A 688 1.65 2.44 -23.05
CA VAL A 688 3.10 2.18 -23.14
C VAL A 688 3.37 0.93 -23.99
N PHE A 689 2.49 -0.06 -23.90
CA PHE A 689 2.65 -1.37 -24.55
C PHE A 689 1.93 -1.45 -25.90
N ASP A 690 2.39 -2.36 -26.75
CA ASP A 690 1.75 -2.62 -28.05
C ASP A 690 0.46 -3.42 -27.90
N LYS A 691 0.37 -4.22 -26.84
CA LYS A 691 -0.84 -4.94 -26.47
C LYS A 691 -0.96 -5.03 -24.94
N VAL A 692 -2.18 -4.84 -24.45
CA VAL A 692 -2.58 -5.12 -23.07
C VAL A 692 -3.80 -6.03 -23.10
N GLU A 693 -3.74 -7.10 -22.32
CA GLU A 693 -4.85 -8.04 -22.14
C GLU A 693 -5.17 -8.15 -20.65
N ILE A 694 -6.41 -7.85 -20.25
CA ILE A 694 -6.88 -7.91 -18.86
C ILE A 694 -7.94 -9.01 -18.79
N ALA A 695 -7.69 -10.04 -17.98
CA ALA A 695 -8.66 -11.08 -17.70
C ALA A 695 -9.81 -10.53 -16.84
N LEU A 696 -11.03 -10.83 -17.22
CA LEU A 696 -12.26 -10.50 -16.47
C LEU A 696 -12.97 -11.80 -16.12
N PRO A 697 -13.85 -11.81 -15.10
CA PRO A 697 -14.64 -13.00 -14.75
C PRO A 697 -15.46 -13.56 -15.93
N ASN A 698 -15.96 -12.70 -16.83
CA ASN A 698 -16.80 -13.06 -17.95
C ASN A 698 -16.20 -12.65 -19.32
N GLY A 699 -14.89 -12.73 -19.47
CA GLY A 699 -14.22 -12.36 -20.73
C GLY A 699 -12.88 -11.69 -20.54
N LYS A 700 -12.56 -10.75 -21.42
CA LYS A 700 -11.32 -9.98 -21.33
C LYS A 700 -11.46 -8.59 -21.92
N ILE A 701 -10.58 -7.67 -21.49
CA ILE A 701 -10.30 -6.42 -22.20
C ILE A 701 -9.07 -6.65 -23.06
N GLU A 702 -9.10 -6.24 -24.31
CA GLU A 702 -7.98 -6.26 -25.22
C GLU A 702 -7.71 -4.86 -25.77
N ILE A 703 -6.55 -4.32 -25.46
CA ILE A 703 -6.06 -3.02 -25.95
C ILE A 703 -4.88 -3.28 -26.88
N GLY A 704 -4.96 -2.78 -28.10
CA GLY A 704 -3.86 -2.78 -29.06
C GLY A 704 -3.38 -1.35 -29.32
N CYS A 705 -2.09 -1.17 -29.49
CA CYS A 705 -1.49 0.12 -29.82
C CYS A 705 -0.60 0.01 -31.05
N ARG A 706 -0.88 0.79 -32.08
CA ARG A 706 -0.11 0.92 -33.29
C ARG A 706 0.66 2.22 -33.27
N ARG A 707 1.99 2.16 -33.26
CA ARG A 707 2.86 3.34 -33.23
C ARG A 707 3.87 3.33 -34.39
N PRO A 708 4.10 4.46 -35.08
CA PRO A 708 5.13 4.57 -36.12
C PRO A 708 6.54 4.40 -35.57
N SER A 709 6.81 4.91 -34.36
CA SER A 709 8.10 4.83 -33.67
C SER A 709 7.88 4.73 -32.14
N PRO A 710 8.90 4.30 -31.37
CA PRO A 710 8.82 4.30 -29.89
C PRO A 710 8.51 5.68 -29.27
N GLU A 711 8.87 6.76 -29.96
CA GLU A 711 8.68 8.14 -29.54
C GLU A 711 7.28 8.67 -29.83
N SER A 712 6.47 7.91 -30.57
CA SER A 712 5.08 8.29 -30.89
C SER A 712 4.22 8.25 -29.65
N ILE A 713 3.84 9.42 -29.13
CA ILE A 713 3.06 9.56 -27.90
C ILE A 713 1.65 10.16 -28.15
N TYR A 714 1.40 10.74 -29.32
CA TYR A 714 0.14 11.41 -29.58
C TYR A 714 -0.87 10.47 -30.26
N ILE A 715 -2.09 10.45 -29.75
CA ILE A 715 -3.16 9.61 -30.28
C ILE A 715 -3.72 10.29 -31.54
N LYS A 716 -3.65 9.58 -32.65
CA LYS A 716 -4.30 9.96 -33.93
C LYS A 716 -5.76 9.52 -33.96
N GLU A 717 -6.03 8.30 -33.45
CA GLU A 717 -7.34 7.68 -33.50
C GLU A 717 -7.46 6.60 -32.43
N VAL A 718 -8.66 6.45 -31.87
CA VAL A 718 -9.04 5.29 -31.06
C VAL A 718 -10.27 4.64 -31.67
N THR A 719 -10.26 3.31 -31.79
CA THR A 719 -11.43 2.53 -32.23
C THR A 719 -11.82 1.50 -31.18
N ILE A 720 -13.13 1.25 -31.03
CA ILE A 720 -13.71 0.20 -30.17
C ILE A 720 -14.56 -0.70 -31.06
N GLY A 721 -14.18 -1.99 -31.14
CA GLY A 721 -14.84 -2.94 -32.05
C GLY A 721 -14.79 -2.48 -33.50
N GLY A 722 -13.73 -1.81 -33.92
CA GLY A 722 -13.52 -1.26 -35.27
C GLY A 722 -14.23 0.05 -35.54
N LYS A 723 -15.00 0.60 -34.60
CA LYS A 723 -15.66 1.92 -34.75
C LYS A 723 -14.85 3.00 -34.07
N ARG A 724 -14.56 4.08 -34.80
CA ARG A 724 -13.88 5.26 -34.24
C ARG A 724 -14.74 5.90 -33.15
N ILE A 725 -14.07 6.35 -32.05
CA ILE A 725 -14.69 7.16 -31.02
C ILE A 725 -14.18 8.59 -31.09
N ASP A 726 -15.05 9.55 -30.76
CA ASP A 726 -14.73 10.99 -30.77
C ASP A 726 -14.46 11.55 -29.37
N SER A 727 -14.57 10.70 -28.34
CA SER A 727 -14.33 11.06 -26.95
C SER A 727 -13.14 10.30 -26.40
N TYR A 728 -12.25 10.99 -25.69
CA TYR A 728 -11.17 10.39 -24.93
C TYR A 728 -11.63 9.94 -23.54
N ARG A 729 -12.93 9.74 -23.37
CA ARG A 729 -13.53 9.22 -22.14
C ARG A 729 -14.42 8.04 -22.48
N ILE A 730 -14.14 6.89 -21.89
CA ILE A 730 -14.82 5.62 -22.12
C ILE A 730 -15.60 5.18 -20.88
N ALA A 731 -16.83 4.69 -21.08
CA ALA A 731 -17.62 4.13 -19.99
C ALA A 731 -17.10 2.74 -19.55
N HIS A 732 -17.22 2.42 -18.26
CA HIS A 732 -16.84 1.11 -17.72
C HIS A 732 -17.48 -0.06 -18.48
N LYS A 733 -18.80 0.01 -18.74
CA LYS A 733 -19.51 -1.00 -19.54
C LYS A 733 -19.00 -1.15 -20.97
N GLU A 734 -18.43 -0.10 -21.53
CA GLU A 734 -17.86 -0.15 -22.88
C GLU A 734 -16.45 -0.72 -22.83
N LEU A 735 -15.63 -0.32 -21.87
CA LEU A 735 -14.31 -0.89 -21.60
C LEU A 735 -14.39 -2.41 -21.36
N THR A 736 -15.36 -2.87 -20.57
CA THR A 736 -15.56 -4.28 -20.21
C THR A 736 -16.42 -5.08 -21.19
N SER A 737 -16.80 -4.48 -22.34
CA SER A 737 -17.70 -5.10 -23.32
C SER A 737 -17.09 -6.28 -24.11
N GLY A 738 -15.81 -6.58 -23.94
CA GLY A 738 -15.08 -7.57 -24.74
C GLY A 738 -14.71 -7.12 -26.14
N LYS A 739 -15.08 -5.89 -26.53
CA LYS A 739 -14.68 -5.33 -27.82
C LYS A 739 -13.24 -4.85 -27.76
N LYS A 740 -12.46 -5.20 -28.79
CA LYS A 740 -11.07 -4.74 -28.92
C LYS A 740 -10.99 -3.23 -29.03
N ILE A 741 -10.12 -2.62 -28.22
CA ILE A 741 -9.78 -1.19 -28.27
C ILE A 741 -8.45 -1.07 -29.01
N VAL A 742 -8.38 -0.21 -30.02
CA VAL A 742 -7.15 0.00 -30.78
C VAL A 742 -6.81 1.48 -30.84
N PHE A 743 -5.63 1.80 -30.34
CA PHE A 743 -4.98 3.09 -30.45
C PHE A 743 -4.10 3.11 -31.69
N THR A 744 -4.19 4.19 -32.48
CA THR A 744 -3.22 4.50 -33.53
C THR A 744 -2.56 5.81 -33.17
N LEU A 745 -1.23 5.80 -33.05
CA LEU A 745 -0.43 6.94 -32.63
C LEU A 745 0.16 7.69 -33.82
N LYS A 746 0.65 8.90 -33.56
CA LYS A 746 1.43 9.76 -34.45
C LYS A 746 2.62 10.39 -33.70
N GLU A 747 3.67 10.78 -34.43
CA GLU A 747 4.90 11.29 -33.81
C GLU A 747 4.74 12.73 -33.31
N ARG A 748 4.00 13.56 -34.04
CA ARG A 748 3.84 14.97 -33.73
C ARG A 748 2.37 15.31 -33.47
N ASN A 749 2.18 16.30 -32.62
CA ASN A 749 0.90 16.96 -32.52
C ASN A 749 0.81 17.93 -33.69
N ASP A 750 -0.05 17.60 -34.68
CA ASP A 750 -0.37 18.56 -35.76
C ASP A 750 -1.38 19.53 -35.16
N GLU A 751 -0.96 20.70 -34.72
CA GLU A 751 -1.82 21.81 -34.34
C GLU A 751 -2.52 22.40 -35.57
#